data_62a3ef98b6f165932d6efac53d846c4e
#
_entry.id   62a3ef98b6f165932d6efac53d846c4e
#
_cell.length_a   1.000
_cell.length_b   1.000
_cell.length_c   1.000
_cell.angle_alpha   90.00
_cell.angle_beta   90.00
_cell.angle_gamma   90.00
#
_symmetry.space_group_name_H-M   'P 1'
#
loop_
_entity.id
_entity.type
_entity.pdbx_description
1 polymer ?
#
loop_
_entity_poly.entity_id
_entity_poly.type
_entity_poly.pdbx_seq_one_letter_code
_entity_poly.pdbx_strand_id
1 'polypeptide(L)'
;MMHVYLDAVFYPNIYKEPKIFEQEGWHYEMESPEDELSINGVVYNEMKGAFSSPDDVLEREITNILFPDTSYSNESGGDPEAIPDLTYEQFLDFHRKYYHPSNSYIYLYGNMDMAEKLEYLDEAYLSHFDRITVDSEIGVQAPFEACAEAGKFYPITESEPEEDNTYLTYNIVVGDSLDRERYIAFQILDYALCSAPGAPLKQALLDKGIGKDIYSYYESGIRQSYFTIVAKNANLDRKAEFVECIEENLRRLSQKGIDKKALRAGLNFYEFRYREADFGSYPAGLMYGLQVLDSWLYDDAKPFIHIEAGETYKKLREKAETSYFEELIRECMLENTHKGILTLAPRKGLAEERDRILTEKLAALKESFGSEQIQEVVEETHALLEYQETPDSKEALATIPLLKREDIRKEAEPLVNEIRKTGDTTVMYHDIFTNHISYFRFLFDVKQVPEELFPYIGILKSVLGYVDTENFTYGELFHEINMETGGITSVTNFFTNARNLSDCLVTFEMKAKTLEDNLPRTVQLVEEIMLKSKFDDGKRLYEILAELKSRLQSNLISSGHSVAASRAMSYFSRPAAIQEQVNGMPFYRLVADLEKNFDSRREDLQHKLEALVRCIFRPENLMLDYVGTEDHYEEFIALAGQVKEALYKEPVETKPFVIEPVKRNEGFLSASQVQYVCRAGNFINKGLAYTGALKVLKVMMSYEYLWQEIRVKGGAYGCMCAFGKSGDSYFVSYRDPNLKSTVEAYEKAADFIEAFDGDERTMTQYIIGAVSELDTPLNPAAKGLRGMSSYLTNQTYEDYQRERDELLGADVNTIRSLAAVIRAFMEDDCLCVVGNDNRLKEDKEMFDVLENLY
;
A
#
# COMPACT_ATOMS: atom_id res chain seq x y z
N MET A 1 -2.33 23.02 14.79
CA MET A 1 -2.95 22.08 13.82
C MET A 1 -4.40 22.46 13.53
N MET A 2 -5.33 22.45 14.49
CA MET A 2 -6.74 22.82 14.26
C MET A 2 -6.92 24.16 13.55
N HIS A 3 -6.24 25.23 14.01
CA HIS A 3 -6.28 26.54 13.39
C HIS A 3 -5.93 26.49 11.89
N VAL A 4 -4.81 25.89 11.52
CA VAL A 4 -4.35 25.81 10.12
C VAL A 4 -5.36 25.05 9.26
N TYR A 5 -5.85 23.90 9.75
CA TYR A 5 -6.79 23.06 9.01
C TYR A 5 -8.15 23.73 8.81
N LEU A 6 -8.71 24.29 9.87
CA LEU A 6 -10.04 24.95 9.82
C LEU A 6 -9.99 26.21 8.97
N ASP A 7 -8.89 26.97 9.04
CA ASP A 7 -8.70 28.15 8.22
C ASP A 7 -8.64 27.77 6.73
N ALA A 8 -7.84 26.76 6.39
CA ALA A 8 -7.73 26.27 5.01
C ALA A 8 -9.07 25.74 4.45
N VAL A 9 -9.90 25.11 5.29
CA VAL A 9 -11.20 24.56 4.85
C VAL A 9 -12.26 25.67 4.71
N PHE A 10 -12.39 26.57 5.69
CA PHE A 10 -13.47 27.55 5.70
C PHE A 10 -13.13 28.89 5.06
N TYR A 11 -11.84 29.24 4.97
CA TYR A 11 -11.35 30.49 4.40
C TYR A 11 -10.21 30.28 3.37
N PRO A 12 -10.35 29.37 2.40
CA PRO A 12 -9.28 29.08 1.45
C PRO A 12 -8.97 30.28 0.55
N ASN A 13 -7.72 30.38 0.12
CA ASN A 13 -7.26 31.46 -0.77
C ASN A 13 -7.76 31.32 -2.21
N ILE A 14 -8.45 30.23 -2.57
CA ILE A 14 -8.99 29.98 -3.91
C ILE A 14 -9.85 31.12 -4.46
N TYR A 15 -10.50 31.92 -3.60
CA TYR A 15 -11.31 33.08 -3.99
C TYR A 15 -10.51 34.32 -4.35
N LYS A 16 -9.22 34.33 -4.03
CA LYS A 16 -8.33 35.49 -4.23
C LYS A 16 -7.25 35.20 -5.28
N GLU A 17 -6.93 33.94 -5.47
CA GLU A 17 -5.79 33.50 -6.29
C GLU A 17 -6.22 32.37 -7.24
N PRO A 18 -6.53 32.71 -8.51
CA PRO A 18 -6.90 31.70 -9.52
C PRO A 18 -5.79 30.68 -9.82
N LYS A 19 -4.52 31.06 -9.63
CA LYS A 19 -3.37 30.19 -9.90
C LYS A 19 -3.35 28.93 -9.07
N ILE A 20 -4.06 28.90 -7.93
CA ILE A 20 -4.27 27.69 -7.14
C ILE A 20 -5.05 26.65 -7.95
N PHE A 21 -6.09 27.05 -8.67
CA PHE A 21 -6.85 26.17 -9.55
C PHE A 21 -6.02 25.72 -10.75
N GLU A 22 -5.28 26.63 -11.38
CA GLU A 22 -4.42 26.33 -12.51
C GLU A 22 -3.33 25.32 -12.15
N GLN A 23 -2.66 25.51 -11.02
CA GLN A 23 -1.61 24.62 -10.52
C GLN A 23 -2.14 23.23 -10.12
N GLU A 24 -3.15 23.22 -9.24
CA GLU A 24 -3.62 21.97 -8.64
C GLU A 24 -4.64 21.24 -9.52
N GLY A 25 -5.50 21.94 -10.21
CA GLY A 25 -6.52 21.38 -11.09
C GLY A 25 -5.97 21.06 -12.49
N TRP A 26 -6.06 22.05 -13.36
CA TRP A 26 -5.56 21.95 -14.73
C TRP A 26 -5.39 23.33 -15.38
N HIS A 27 -4.51 23.43 -16.38
CA HIS A 27 -4.33 24.62 -17.22
C HIS A 27 -3.77 24.21 -18.60
N TYR A 28 -3.94 25.12 -19.59
CA TYR A 28 -3.19 25.01 -20.84
C TYR A 28 -1.78 25.53 -20.64
N GLU A 29 -0.79 24.86 -21.23
CA GLU A 29 0.62 25.18 -21.07
C GLU A 29 1.31 25.35 -22.43
N MET A 30 2.00 26.46 -22.58
CA MET A 30 2.96 26.78 -23.66
C MET A 30 3.99 27.78 -23.13
N GLU A 31 5.28 27.46 -23.21
CA GLU A 31 6.34 28.41 -22.85
C GLU A 31 6.63 29.44 -23.96
N SER A 32 6.38 29.06 -25.20
CA SER A 32 6.50 29.94 -26.36
C SER A 32 5.36 29.73 -27.39
N PRO A 33 5.11 30.70 -28.28
CA PRO A 33 4.05 30.56 -29.31
C PRO A 33 4.29 29.40 -30.30
N GLU A 34 5.54 28.94 -30.43
CA GLU A 34 5.94 27.86 -31.31
C GLU A 34 5.67 26.46 -30.69
N ASP A 35 5.57 26.36 -29.39
CA ASP A 35 5.38 25.10 -28.67
C ASP A 35 4.02 24.49 -28.98
N GLU A 36 3.91 23.18 -28.89
CA GLU A 36 2.62 22.49 -28.92
C GLU A 36 1.79 22.88 -27.68
N LEU A 37 0.48 23.03 -27.85
CA LEU A 37 -0.43 23.25 -26.74
C LEU A 37 -0.54 21.96 -25.95
N SER A 38 -0.29 22.02 -24.65
CA SER A 38 -0.43 20.90 -23.71
C SER A 38 -1.41 21.23 -22.59
N ILE A 39 -1.81 20.21 -21.84
CA ILE A 39 -2.58 20.34 -20.60
C ILE A 39 -1.70 19.83 -19.46
N ASN A 40 -1.60 20.64 -18.40
CA ASN A 40 -0.86 20.30 -17.20
C ASN A 40 -1.73 20.61 -15.97
N GLY A 41 -1.33 20.11 -14.81
CA GLY A 41 -2.01 20.27 -13.53
C GLY A 41 -1.89 19.02 -12.68
N VAL A 42 -1.77 19.18 -11.37
CA VAL A 42 -1.47 18.07 -10.46
C VAL A 42 -2.58 17.01 -10.48
N VAL A 43 -3.85 17.41 -10.29
CA VAL A 43 -4.99 16.47 -10.30
C VAL A 43 -5.20 15.87 -11.68
N TYR A 44 -5.07 16.64 -12.75
CA TYR A 44 -5.15 16.11 -14.12
C TYR A 44 -4.15 14.97 -14.37
N ASN A 45 -2.89 15.19 -14.02
CA ASN A 45 -1.82 14.19 -14.21
C ASN A 45 -1.99 13.00 -13.28
N GLU A 46 -2.44 13.22 -12.02
CA GLU A 46 -2.77 12.14 -11.09
C GLU A 46 -3.81 11.20 -11.70
N MET A 47 -4.89 11.77 -12.23
CA MET A 47 -5.99 10.99 -12.76
C MET A 47 -5.63 10.27 -14.07
N LYS A 48 -4.80 10.88 -14.92
CA LYS A 48 -4.18 10.15 -16.05
C LYS A 48 -3.40 8.92 -15.59
N GLY A 49 -2.64 9.07 -14.50
CA GLY A 49 -1.91 7.96 -13.89
C GLY A 49 -2.83 6.90 -13.30
N ALA A 50 -3.88 7.29 -12.59
CA ALA A 50 -4.87 6.37 -12.01
C ALA A 50 -5.57 5.55 -13.10
N PHE A 51 -6.03 6.19 -14.17
CA PHE A 51 -6.68 5.50 -15.29
C PHE A 51 -5.74 4.67 -16.18
N SER A 52 -4.46 4.64 -15.88
CA SER A 52 -3.51 3.68 -16.48
C SER A 52 -3.52 2.31 -15.79
N SER A 53 -4.04 2.21 -14.56
CA SER A 53 -4.15 0.96 -13.81
C SER A 53 -5.45 0.24 -14.16
N PRO A 54 -5.39 -1.03 -14.62
CA PRO A 54 -6.60 -1.82 -14.87
C PRO A 54 -7.48 -2.02 -13.63
N ASP A 55 -6.85 -2.18 -12.46
CA ASP A 55 -7.56 -2.40 -11.20
C ASP A 55 -8.34 -1.12 -10.79
N ASP A 56 -7.75 0.09 -10.95
CA ASP A 56 -8.42 1.37 -10.67
C ASP A 56 -9.60 1.62 -11.64
N VAL A 57 -9.39 1.30 -12.93
CA VAL A 57 -10.48 1.37 -13.92
C VAL A 57 -11.61 0.40 -13.58
N LEU A 58 -11.26 -0.80 -13.10
CA LEU A 58 -12.25 -1.81 -12.71
C LEU A 58 -13.14 -1.33 -11.55
N GLU A 59 -12.55 -0.79 -10.50
CA GLU A 59 -13.27 -0.28 -9.32
C GLU A 59 -14.24 0.84 -9.70
N ARG A 60 -13.78 1.82 -10.48
CA ARG A 60 -14.61 2.90 -10.99
C ARG A 60 -15.79 2.37 -11.80
N GLU A 61 -15.55 1.49 -12.76
CA GLU A 61 -16.63 1.01 -13.63
C GLU A 61 -17.63 0.09 -12.89
N ILE A 62 -17.22 -0.54 -11.79
CA ILE A 62 -18.14 -1.27 -10.90
C ILE A 62 -19.09 -0.29 -10.20
N THR A 63 -18.61 0.82 -9.69
CA THR A 63 -19.50 1.82 -9.07
C THR A 63 -20.39 2.50 -10.12
N ASN A 64 -19.89 2.77 -11.31
CA ASN A 64 -20.66 3.32 -12.41
C ASN A 64 -21.82 2.39 -12.82
N ILE A 65 -21.58 1.09 -12.93
CA ILE A 65 -22.65 0.14 -13.32
C ILE A 65 -23.66 -0.10 -12.22
N LEU A 66 -23.26 -0.05 -10.93
CA LEU A 66 -24.15 -0.29 -9.80
C LEU A 66 -24.96 0.94 -9.38
N PHE A 67 -24.41 2.15 -9.56
CA PHE A 67 -24.99 3.38 -9.02
C PHE A 67 -25.12 4.52 -10.05
N PRO A 68 -25.67 4.26 -11.25
CA PRO A 68 -25.67 5.23 -12.34
C PRO A 68 -26.45 6.54 -12.06
N ASP A 69 -27.40 6.52 -11.11
CA ASP A 69 -28.26 7.65 -10.78
C ASP A 69 -27.86 8.39 -9.51
N THR A 70 -26.70 8.07 -8.93
CA THR A 70 -26.19 8.67 -7.71
C THR A 70 -24.80 9.31 -7.91
N SER A 71 -24.31 10.07 -6.92
CA SER A 71 -22.96 10.65 -6.96
C SER A 71 -21.84 9.58 -6.99
N TYR A 72 -22.12 8.34 -6.64
CA TYR A 72 -21.16 7.24 -6.75
C TYR A 72 -20.84 6.84 -8.20
N SER A 73 -21.58 7.30 -9.18
CA SER A 73 -21.22 7.17 -10.59
C SER A 73 -20.07 8.08 -11.01
N ASN A 74 -19.74 9.08 -10.20
CA ASN A 74 -18.65 10.00 -10.48
C ASN A 74 -17.36 9.53 -9.79
N GLU A 75 -16.24 9.71 -10.48
CA GLU A 75 -14.92 9.53 -9.87
C GLU A 75 -14.59 10.75 -9.01
N SER A 76 -14.17 10.52 -7.75
CA SER A 76 -13.91 11.61 -6.80
C SER A 76 -12.73 12.51 -7.21
N GLY A 77 -11.70 11.95 -7.84
CA GLY A 77 -10.56 12.70 -8.40
C GLY A 77 -10.87 13.32 -9.77
N GLY A 78 -11.96 12.93 -10.40
CA GLY A 78 -12.37 13.38 -11.74
C GLY A 78 -11.87 12.48 -12.87
N ASP A 79 -12.57 12.55 -13.99
CA ASP A 79 -12.18 11.88 -15.23
C ASP A 79 -11.19 12.79 -15.99
N PRO A 80 -9.99 12.31 -16.35
CA PRO A 80 -9.00 13.12 -17.07
C PRO A 80 -9.50 13.61 -18.45
N GLU A 81 -10.51 12.94 -19.04
CA GLU A 81 -11.13 13.44 -20.27
C GLU A 81 -12.12 14.59 -20.02
N ALA A 82 -12.66 14.69 -18.78
CA ALA A 82 -13.66 15.71 -18.42
C ALA A 82 -13.07 16.86 -17.56
N ILE A 83 -11.96 16.63 -16.85
CA ILE A 83 -11.32 17.68 -16.02
C ILE A 83 -11.07 18.97 -16.82
N PRO A 84 -10.58 18.94 -18.08
CA PRO A 84 -10.34 20.16 -18.86
C PRO A 84 -11.60 20.94 -19.29
N ASP A 85 -12.78 20.41 -19.03
CA ASP A 85 -14.04 21.10 -19.28
C ASP A 85 -14.51 21.94 -18.06
N LEU A 86 -13.83 21.80 -16.89
CA LEU A 86 -14.15 22.52 -15.67
C LEU A 86 -13.55 23.93 -15.68
N THR A 87 -14.37 24.90 -15.32
CA THR A 87 -13.92 26.30 -15.21
C THR A 87 -13.65 26.69 -13.75
N TYR A 88 -12.83 27.72 -13.55
CA TYR A 88 -12.57 28.30 -12.24
C TYR A 88 -13.86 28.75 -11.53
N GLU A 89 -14.84 29.30 -12.23
CA GLU A 89 -16.13 29.71 -11.66
C GLU A 89 -16.91 28.48 -11.14
N GLN A 90 -16.95 27.38 -11.90
CA GLN A 90 -17.61 26.15 -11.48
C GLN A 90 -16.94 25.58 -10.23
N PHE A 91 -15.60 25.61 -10.17
CA PHE A 91 -14.84 25.21 -8.99
C PHE A 91 -15.20 26.06 -7.76
N LEU A 92 -15.25 27.39 -7.89
CA LEU A 92 -15.65 28.29 -6.80
C LEU A 92 -17.10 28.08 -6.39
N ASP A 93 -18.02 27.87 -7.35
CA ASP A 93 -19.42 27.62 -7.06
C ASP A 93 -19.64 26.31 -6.32
N PHE A 94 -18.89 25.27 -6.67
CA PHE A 94 -18.88 24.00 -5.93
C PHE A 94 -18.44 24.20 -4.48
N HIS A 95 -17.34 24.91 -4.25
CA HIS A 95 -16.88 25.22 -2.90
C HIS A 95 -17.91 26.03 -2.11
N ARG A 96 -18.48 27.11 -2.67
CA ARG A 96 -19.52 27.92 -2.01
C ARG A 96 -20.74 27.11 -1.63
N LYS A 97 -21.12 26.14 -2.46
CA LYS A 97 -22.31 25.32 -2.26
C LYS A 97 -22.14 24.29 -1.16
N TYR A 98 -21.01 23.60 -1.13
CA TYR A 98 -20.84 22.41 -0.32
C TYR A 98 -19.93 22.58 0.90
N TYR A 99 -18.96 23.51 0.85
CA TYR A 99 -18.00 23.74 1.92
C TYR A 99 -18.51 24.78 2.92
N HIS A 100 -19.44 24.36 3.76
CA HIS A 100 -20.03 25.18 4.80
C HIS A 100 -20.10 24.40 6.11
N PRO A 101 -19.91 25.02 7.31
CA PRO A 101 -19.97 24.29 8.58
C PRO A 101 -21.26 23.49 8.77
N SER A 102 -22.40 23.93 8.22
CA SER A 102 -23.67 23.18 8.25
C SER A 102 -23.65 21.88 7.45
N ASN A 103 -22.64 21.66 6.60
CA ASN A 103 -22.43 20.47 5.78
C ASN A 103 -21.09 19.82 6.09
N SER A 104 -20.62 19.89 7.32
CA SER A 104 -19.34 19.32 7.74
C SER A 104 -19.50 18.44 8.95
N TYR A 105 -18.64 17.42 9.04
CA TYR A 105 -18.44 16.62 10.23
C TYR A 105 -17.07 16.93 10.80
N ILE A 106 -17.00 17.24 12.11
CA ILE A 106 -15.75 17.53 12.80
C ILE A 106 -15.47 16.39 13.76
N TYR A 107 -14.39 15.65 13.48
CA TYR A 107 -13.95 14.52 14.29
C TYR A 107 -12.64 14.86 15.00
N LEU A 108 -12.62 14.72 16.31
CA LEU A 108 -11.44 14.93 17.15
C LEU A 108 -11.08 13.64 17.88
N TYR A 109 -9.82 13.25 17.80
CA TYR A 109 -9.30 12.06 18.46
C TYR A 109 -7.95 12.34 19.13
N GLY A 110 -7.80 11.89 20.36
CA GLY A 110 -6.55 11.98 21.12
C GLY A 110 -6.75 12.47 22.54
N ASN A 111 -5.64 12.56 23.28
CA ASN A 111 -5.63 13.08 24.65
C ASN A 111 -5.54 14.61 24.61
N MET A 112 -6.69 15.27 24.72
CA MET A 112 -6.81 16.75 24.70
C MET A 112 -7.90 17.23 25.65
N ASP A 113 -7.84 18.49 26.08
CA ASP A 113 -8.96 19.14 26.74
C ASP A 113 -10.07 19.42 25.72
N MET A 114 -11.10 18.61 25.74
CA MET A 114 -12.19 18.68 24.78
C MET A 114 -13.02 19.96 24.96
N ALA A 115 -13.20 20.47 26.17
CA ALA A 115 -13.94 21.69 26.41
C ALA A 115 -13.24 22.90 25.78
N GLU A 116 -11.94 23.04 26.01
CA GLU A 116 -11.11 24.07 25.34
C GLU A 116 -11.18 24.00 23.82
N LYS A 117 -11.15 22.77 23.25
CA LYS A 117 -11.20 22.61 21.79
C LYS A 117 -12.56 22.94 21.20
N LEU A 118 -13.64 22.59 21.89
CA LEU A 118 -15.00 22.96 21.47
C LEU A 118 -15.25 24.46 21.58
N GLU A 119 -14.78 25.11 22.64
CA GLU A 119 -14.85 26.57 22.80
C GLU A 119 -14.08 27.26 21.66
N TYR A 120 -12.87 26.81 21.39
CA TYR A 120 -12.09 27.33 20.27
C TYR A 120 -12.78 27.18 18.90
N LEU A 121 -13.37 26.00 18.64
CA LEU A 121 -14.12 25.74 17.41
C LEU A 121 -15.29 26.71 17.24
N ASP A 122 -16.04 26.93 18.33
CA ASP A 122 -17.19 27.84 18.33
C ASP A 122 -16.75 29.28 18.13
N GLU A 123 -15.85 29.78 18.99
CA GLU A 123 -15.44 31.20 18.99
C GLU A 123 -14.67 31.61 17.74
N ALA A 124 -13.75 30.76 17.27
CA ALA A 124 -12.86 31.10 16.16
C ALA A 124 -13.49 30.87 14.79
N TYR A 125 -14.47 29.95 14.68
CA TYR A 125 -15.02 29.53 13.39
C TYR A 125 -16.55 29.47 13.37
N LEU A 126 -17.19 28.56 14.13
CA LEU A 126 -18.59 28.21 13.91
C LEU A 126 -19.55 29.35 14.19
N SER A 127 -19.28 30.19 15.21
CA SER A 127 -20.10 31.38 15.53
C SER A 127 -20.12 32.45 14.44
N HIS A 128 -19.21 32.38 13.47
CA HIS A 128 -19.15 33.31 12.34
C HIS A 128 -20.06 32.92 11.18
N PHE A 129 -20.71 31.76 11.24
CA PHE A 129 -21.58 31.26 10.19
C PHE A 129 -23.01 31.09 10.69
N ASP A 130 -23.97 31.54 9.91
CA ASP A 130 -25.37 31.20 10.11
C ASP A 130 -25.66 29.77 9.60
N ARG A 131 -26.55 29.07 10.28
CA ARG A 131 -26.98 27.75 9.84
C ARG A 131 -27.74 27.85 8.51
N ILE A 132 -27.30 27.06 7.52
CA ILE A 132 -27.97 26.93 6.23
C ILE A 132 -28.34 25.48 5.97
N THR A 133 -29.24 25.24 5.01
CA THR A 133 -29.55 23.92 4.48
C THR A 133 -28.72 23.71 3.22
N VAL A 134 -27.95 22.66 3.17
CA VAL A 134 -27.18 22.25 2.00
C VAL A 134 -27.79 20.96 1.46
N ASP A 135 -28.13 20.94 0.20
CA ASP A 135 -28.60 19.75 -0.51
C ASP A 135 -27.40 18.90 -0.94
N SER A 136 -26.98 18.02 -0.03
CA SER A 136 -25.81 17.13 -0.20
C SER A 136 -26.14 15.66 0.15
N GLU A 137 -27.43 15.34 0.33
CA GLU A 137 -27.84 13.98 0.64
C GLU A 137 -27.56 13.05 -0.54
N ILE A 138 -26.89 11.92 -0.24
CA ILE A 138 -26.63 10.87 -1.23
C ILE A 138 -27.89 10.02 -1.37
N GLY A 139 -28.49 10.06 -2.54
CA GLY A 139 -29.66 9.27 -2.87
C GLY A 139 -29.40 7.76 -2.86
N VAL A 140 -30.45 6.98 -2.67
CA VAL A 140 -30.41 5.54 -2.77
C VAL A 140 -30.72 5.13 -4.21
N GLN A 141 -29.81 4.37 -4.82
CA GLN A 141 -30.03 3.78 -6.14
C GLN A 141 -31.16 2.75 -6.07
N ALA A 142 -32.17 2.91 -6.90
CA ALA A 142 -33.24 1.93 -6.99
C ALA A 142 -32.72 0.61 -7.59
N PRO A 143 -33.21 -0.55 -7.12
CA PRO A 143 -32.88 -1.83 -7.74
C PRO A 143 -33.27 -1.84 -9.23
N PHE A 144 -32.47 -2.52 -10.03
CA PHE A 144 -32.69 -2.63 -11.46
C PHE A 144 -33.83 -3.58 -11.79
N GLU A 145 -34.49 -3.42 -12.96
CA GLU A 145 -35.48 -4.38 -13.48
C GLU A 145 -34.81 -5.69 -13.90
N ALA A 146 -33.58 -5.64 -14.38
CA ALA A 146 -32.74 -6.77 -14.75
C ALA A 146 -31.27 -6.48 -14.43
N CYS A 147 -30.45 -7.53 -14.39
CA CYS A 147 -29.02 -7.39 -14.21
C CYS A 147 -28.42 -6.43 -15.27
N ALA A 148 -27.69 -5.42 -14.84
CA ALA A 148 -26.98 -4.52 -15.74
C ALA A 148 -25.74 -5.22 -16.34
N GLU A 149 -25.36 -4.88 -17.57
CA GLU A 149 -24.17 -5.41 -18.23
C GLU A 149 -23.37 -4.31 -18.89
N ALA A 150 -22.05 -4.33 -18.70
CA ALA A 150 -21.11 -3.41 -19.34
C ALA A 150 -19.83 -4.12 -19.77
N GLY A 151 -19.23 -3.60 -20.84
CA GLY A 151 -17.92 -4.03 -21.31
C GLY A 151 -17.02 -2.82 -21.54
N LYS A 152 -15.81 -2.85 -21.00
CA LYS A 152 -14.80 -1.81 -21.09
C LYS A 152 -13.45 -2.39 -21.51
N PHE A 153 -12.53 -1.51 -21.89
CA PHE A 153 -11.18 -1.88 -22.29
C PHE A 153 -10.14 -1.12 -21.50
N TYR A 154 -8.98 -1.78 -21.29
CA TYR A 154 -7.80 -1.15 -20.72
C TYR A 154 -6.59 -1.35 -21.65
N PRO A 155 -5.59 -0.44 -21.62
CA PRO A 155 -4.44 -0.51 -22.50
C PRO A 155 -3.46 -1.59 -22.05
N ILE A 156 -2.87 -2.30 -23.05
CA ILE A 156 -1.71 -3.16 -22.91
C ILE A 156 -0.70 -2.83 -23.98
N THR A 157 0.59 -3.19 -23.76
CA THR A 157 1.64 -3.02 -24.76
C THR A 157 1.48 -3.99 -25.93
N GLU A 158 2.13 -3.70 -27.06
CA GLU A 158 2.12 -4.60 -28.23
C GLU A 158 2.68 -6.00 -27.93
N SER A 159 3.58 -6.10 -26.95
CA SER A 159 4.22 -7.36 -26.55
C SER A 159 3.38 -8.21 -25.60
N GLU A 160 2.40 -7.63 -24.93
CA GLU A 160 1.52 -8.35 -24.00
C GLU A 160 0.45 -9.14 -24.75
N PRO A 161 0.08 -10.36 -24.30
CA PRO A 161 -1.01 -11.13 -24.88
C PRO A 161 -2.38 -10.56 -24.45
N GLU A 162 -3.36 -10.63 -25.34
CA GLU A 162 -4.75 -10.35 -24.96
C GLU A 162 -5.41 -11.57 -24.30
N GLU A 163 -4.93 -12.78 -24.60
CA GLU A 163 -5.40 -14.02 -24.00
C GLU A 163 -5.02 -14.07 -22.50
N ASP A 164 -5.94 -14.58 -21.67
CA ASP A 164 -5.78 -14.71 -20.23
C ASP A 164 -5.50 -13.37 -19.49
N ASN A 165 -6.05 -12.26 -20.00
CA ASN A 165 -5.87 -10.93 -19.41
C ASN A 165 -7.17 -10.14 -19.24
N THR A 166 -8.34 -10.80 -19.39
CA THR A 166 -9.64 -10.19 -19.12
C THR A 166 -10.03 -10.31 -17.65
N TYR A 167 -10.68 -9.27 -17.13
CA TYR A 167 -11.36 -9.28 -15.83
C TYR A 167 -12.86 -9.54 -16.07
N LEU A 168 -13.43 -10.50 -15.35
CA LEU A 168 -14.86 -10.75 -15.30
C LEU A 168 -15.33 -10.45 -13.88
N THR A 169 -16.36 -9.64 -13.72
CA THR A 169 -16.88 -9.31 -12.39
C THR A 169 -18.36 -9.57 -12.25
N TYR A 170 -18.76 -9.99 -11.06
CA TYR A 170 -20.14 -10.19 -10.64
C TYR A 170 -20.39 -9.33 -9.40
N ASN A 171 -21.18 -8.28 -9.56
CA ASN A 171 -21.34 -7.22 -8.58
C ASN A 171 -22.77 -7.18 -8.09
N ILE A 172 -23.01 -7.09 -6.78
CA ILE A 172 -24.32 -7.11 -6.18
C ILE A 172 -24.39 -6.10 -5.04
N VAL A 173 -25.38 -5.21 -5.05
CA VAL A 173 -25.69 -4.38 -3.90
C VAL A 173 -26.41 -5.22 -2.85
N VAL A 174 -25.87 -5.36 -1.65
CA VAL A 174 -26.33 -6.35 -0.67
C VAL A 174 -26.86 -5.76 0.62
N GLY A 175 -26.71 -4.46 0.84
CA GLY A 175 -27.11 -3.85 2.10
C GLY A 175 -27.09 -2.34 2.13
N ASP A 176 -27.33 -1.81 3.30
CA ASP A 176 -27.24 -0.41 3.66
C ASP A 176 -26.25 -0.28 4.82
N SER A 177 -25.35 0.68 4.75
CA SER A 177 -24.33 0.92 5.79
C SER A 177 -24.92 1.19 7.18
N LEU A 178 -26.18 1.61 7.28
CA LEU A 178 -26.90 1.81 8.53
C LEU A 178 -27.43 0.52 9.17
N ASP A 179 -27.34 -0.62 8.47
CA ASP A 179 -27.64 -1.95 9.01
C ASP A 179 -26.37 -2.61 9.54
N ARG A 180 -26.01 -2.32 10.80
CA ARG A 180 -24.81 -2.85 11.44
C ARG A 180 -24.68 -4.37 11.40
N GLU A 181 -25.80 -5.10 11.46
CA GLU A 181 -25.77 -6.54 11.45
C GLU A 181 -25.38 -7.08 10.07
N ARG A 182 -26.01 -6.58 9.00
CA ARG A 182 -25.64 -6.95 7.62
C ARG A 182 -24.24 -6.48 7.26
N TYR A 183 -23.83 -5.30 7.72
CA TYR A 183 -22.48 -4.76 7.53
C TYR A 183 -21.42 -5.78 7.97
N ILE A 184 -21.54 -6.39 9.15
CA ILE A 184 -20.60 -7.42 9.63
C ILE A 184 -20.88 -8.79 9.00
N ALA A 185 -22.14 -9.16 8.78
CA ALA A 185 -22.50 -10.47 8.23
C ALA A 185 -21.92 -10.67 6.83
N PHE A 186 -21.88 -9.64 5.97
CA PHE A 186 -21.29 -9.75 4.64
C PHE A 186 -19.77 -9.82 4.65
N GLN A 187 -19.07 -9.26 5.64
CA GLN A 187 -17.64 -9.52 5.84
C GLN A 187 -17.39 -11.01 6.12
N ILE A 188 -18.23 -11.62 6.98
CA ILE A 188 -18.13 -13.04 7.30
C ILE A 188 -18.49 -13.91 6.08
N LEU A 189 -19.50 -13.51 5.30
CA LEU A 189 -19.86 -14.19 4.06
C LEU A 189 -18.74 -14.09 3.01
N ASP A 190 -18.10 -12.96 2.86
CA ASP A 190 -16.95 -12.80 1.97
C ASP A 190 -15.87 -13.85 2.31
N TYR A 191 -15.50 -13.94 3.57
CA TYR A 191 -14.57 -14.95 4.06
C TYR A 191 -15.03 -16.38 3.70
N ALA A 192 -16.25 -16.72 4.02
CA ALA A 192 -16.75 -18.10 3.89
C ALA A 192 -17.05 -18.53 2.44
N LEU A 193 -17.35 -17.57 1.56
CA LEU A 193 -17.75 -17.85 0.17
C LEU A 193 -16.58 -17.81 -0.80
N CYS A 194 -15.63 -16.87 -0.61
CA CYS A 194 -14.63 -16.60 -1.64
C CYS A 194 -13.22 -16.30 -1.11
N SER A 195 -13.05 -15.47 -0.08
CA SER A 195 -11.70 -14.98 0.26
C SER A 195 -10.83 -16.01 0.99
N ALA A 196 -11.43 -16.98 1.72
CA ALA A 196 -10.67 -18.05 2.34
C ALA A 196 -10.13 -19.07 1.31
N PRO A 197 -8.92 -19.63 1.51
CA PRO A 197 -8.41 -20.73 0.70
C PRO A 197 -9.38 -21.92 0.71
N GLY A 198 -9.70 -22.44 -0.48
CA GLY A 198 -10.68 -23.52 -0.62
C GLY A 198 -12.15 -23.11 -0.46
N ALA A 199 -12.43 -21.80 -0.34
CA ALA A 199 -13.79 -21.31 -0.29
C ALA A 199 -14.58 -21.71 -1.55
N PRO A 200 -15.88 -22.02 -1.41
CA PRO A 200 -16.62 -22.75 -2.45
C PRO A 200 -16.77 -22.02 -3.77
N LEU A 201 -16.92 -20.69 -3.79
CA LEU A 201 -16.99 -19.92 -5.04
C LEU A 201 -15.62 -19.81 -5.71
N LYS A 202 -14.58 -19.47 -4.95
CA LYS A 202 -13.20 -19.41 -5.45
C LYS A 202 -12.80 -20.74 -6.08
N GLN A 203 -12.98 -21.84 -5.35
CA GLN A 203 -12.59 -23.16 -5.83
C GLN A 203 -13.38 -23.62 -7.04
N ALA A 204 -14.69 -23.36 -7.09
CA ALA A 204 -15.52 -23.74 -8.23
C ALA A 204 -15.11 -23.04 -9.53
N LEU A 205 -14.71 -21.75 -9.46
CA LEU A 205 -14.23 -20.99 -10.59
C LEU A 205 -12.83 -21.47 -11.05
N LEU A 206 -11.93 -21.73 -10.11
CA LEU A 206 -10.61 -22.28 -10.39
C LEU A 206 -10.68 -23.68 -11.00
N ASP A 207 -11.55 -24.55 -10.49
CA ASP A 207 -11.77 -25.92 -11.02
C ASP A 207 -12.28 -25.92 -12.45
N LYS A 208 -13.09 -24.92 -12.83
CA LYS A 208 -13.54 -24.72 -14.21
C LYS A 208 -12.49 -24.01 -15.08
N GLY A 209 -11.39 -23.53 -14.53
CA GLY A 209 -10.39 -22.73 -15.24
C GLY A 209 -10.93 -21.38 -15.72
N ILE A 210 -11.84 -20.76 -14.94
CA ILE A 210 -12.37 -19.43 -15.22
C ILE A 210 -11.51 -18.42 -14.46
N GLY A 211 -10.52 -17.88 -15.12
CA GLY A 211 -9.50 -17.03 -14.50
C GLY A 211 -8.44 -17.81 -13.74
N LYS A 212 -7.31 -17.17 -13.55
CA LYS A 212 -6.16 -17.72 -12.82
C LYS A 212 -6.06 -17.17 -11.39
N ASP A 213 -6.67 -16.01 -11.16
CA ASP A 213 -6.77 -15.36 -9.86
C ASP A 213 -8.22 -15.00 -9.60
N ILE A 214 -8.76 -15.55 -8.51
CA ILE A 214 -10.15 -15.34 -8.09
C ILE A 214 -10.13 -14.69 -6.72
N TYR A 215 -10.75 -13.53 -6.62
CA TYR A 215 -10.91 -12.84 -5.35
C TYR A 215 -12.28 -12.18 -5.24
N SER A 216 -12.62 -11.76 -4.05
CA SER A 216 -13.82 -11.00 -3.77
C SER A 216 -13.51 -9.87 -2.80
N TYR A 217 -14.39 -8.91 -2.76
CA TYR A 217 -14.39 -7.91 -1.72
C TYR A 217 -15.80 -7.42 -1.42
N TYR A 218 -15.97 -6.95 -0.22
CA TYR A 218 -17.19 -6.34 0.26
C TYR A 218 -16.93 -4.87 0.57
N GLU A 219 -17.49 -4.00 -0.28
CA GLU A 219 -17.41 -2.55 -0.07
C GLU A 219 -18.52 -2.11 0.89
N SER A 220 -18.11 -1.64 2.05
CA SER A 220 -19.02 -1.25 3.14
C SER A 220 -18.96 0.23 3.50
N GLY A 221 -17.98 0.97 2.98
CA GLY A 221 -17.74 2.40 3.27
C GLY A 221 -18.69 3.37 2.55
N ILE A 222 -19.66 2.88 1.79
CA ILE A 222 -20.63 3.71 1.06
C ILE A 222 -22.06 3.42 1.52
N ARG A 223 -23.00 4.29 1.13
CA ARG A 223 -24.40 4.20 1.56
C ARG A 223 -25.03 2.84 1.33
N GLN A 224 -24.89 2.31 0.12
CA GLN A 224 -25.40 0.99 -0.24
C GLN A 224 -24.22 0.05 -0.47
N SER A 225 -23.97 -0.81 0.49
CA SER A 225 -22.86 -1.76 0.45
C SER A 225 -23.05 -2.77 -0.69
N TYR A 226 -21.94 -3.11 -1.36
CA TYR A 226 -21.97 -4.09 -2.42
C TYR A 226 -20.91 -5.18 -2.26
N PHE A 227 -21.16 -6.31 -2.88
CA PHE A 227 -20.29 -7.49 -2.89
C PHE A 227 -19.84 -7.75 -4.32
N THR A 228 -18.54 -7.91 -4.53
CA THR A 228 -17.94 -8.17 -5.83
C THR A 228 -17.15 -9.46 -5.82
N ILE A 229 -17.32 -10.27 -6.88
CA ILE A 229 -16.50 -11.43 -7.20
C ILE A 229 -15.78 -11.13 -8.50
N VAL A 230 -14.46 -11.28 -8.51
CA VAL A 230 -13.59 -11.00 -9.65
C VAL A 230 -12.88 -12.28 -10.09
N ALA A 231 -12.94 -12.58 -11.38
CA ALA A 231 -12.02 -13.51 -12.03
C ALA A 231 -11.05 -12.71 -12.90
N LYS A 232 -9.79 -12.66 -12.47
CA LYS A 232 -8.69 -12.00 -13.17
C LYS A 232 -7.89 -13.02 -13.97
N ASN A 233 -7.20 -12.58 -15.00
CA ASN A 233 -6.53 -13.45 -15.96
C ASN A 233 -7.48 -14.49 -16.57
N ALA A 234 -8.67 -14.04 -16.96
CA ALA A 234 -9.72 -14.79 -17.62
C ALA A 234 -9.78 -14.45 -19.12
N ASN A 235 -10.77 -15.01 -19.82
CA ASN A 235 -11.08 -14.72 -21.20
C ASN A 235 -12.54 -14.28 -21.35
N LEU A 236 -12.81 -13.36 -22.25
CA LEU A 236 -14.12 -12.73 -22.44
C LEU A 236 -15.23 -13.75 -22.82
N ASP A 237 -14.90 -14.78 -23.59
CA ASP A 237 -15.82 -15.86 -23.99
C ASP A 237 -16.28 -16.74 -22.82
N ARG A 238 -15.59 -16.68 -21.66
CA ARG A 238 -15.96 -17.40 -20.45
C ARG A 238 -16.99 -16.66 -19.56
N LYS A 239 -17.43 -15.45 -19.95
CA LYS A 239 -18.38 -14.62 -19.17
C LYS A 239 -19.64 -15.37 -18.76
N ALA A 240 -20.28 -16.05 -19.70
CA ALA A 240 -21.54 -16.77 -19.41
C ALA A 240 -21.32 -17.89 -18.40
N GLU A 241 -20.26 -18.67 -18.55
CA GLU A 241 -19.92 -19.76 -17.63
C GLU A 241 -19.51 -19.24 -16.25
N PHE A 242 -18.84 -18.07 -16.18
CA PHE A 242 -18.52 -17.39 -14.94
C PHE A 242 -19.78 -17.07 -14.12
N VAL A 243 -20.76 -16.41 -14.74
CA VAL A 243 -22.03 -16.04 -14.10
C VAL A 243 -22.79 -17.30 -13.66
N GLU A 244 -22.93 -18.30 -14.55
CA GLU A 244 -23.62 -19.55 -14.24
C GLU A 244 -22.98 -20.29 -13.06
N CYS A 245 -21.64 -20.38 -13.03
CA CYS A 245 -20.89 -21.02 -11.96
C CYS A 245 -21.16 -20.36 -10.61
N ILE A 246 -21.15 -19.03 -10.54
CA ILE A 246 -21.45 -18.28 -9.32
C ILE A 246 -22.87 -18.54 -8.86
N GLU A 247 -23.84 -18.36 -9.74
CA GLU A 247 -25.25 -18.52 -9.37
C GLU A 247 -25.64 -19.97 -8.97
N GLU A 248 -25.09 -20.98 -9.66
CA GLU A 248 -25.27 -22.38 -9.27
C GLU A 248 -24.72 -22.67 -7.87
N ASN A 249 -23.53 -22.17 -7.57
CA ASN A 249 -22.94 -22.35 -6.25
C ASN A 249 -23.68 -21.58 -5.16
N LEU A 250 -24.11 -20.35 -5.40
CA LEU A 250 -24.93 -19.60 -4.45
C LEU A 250 -26.27 -20.33 -4.19
N ARG A 251 -26.96 -20.84 -5.23
CA ARG A 251 -28.18 -21.66 -5.08
C ARG A 251 -27.90 -22.94 -4.26
N ARG A 252 -26.82 -23.63 -4.55
CA ARG A 252 -26.41 -24.82 -3.79
C ARG A 252 -26.16 -24.51 -2.32
N LEU A 253 -25.44 -23.43 -2.01
CA LEU A 253 -25.11 -23.01 -0.66
C LEU A 253 -26.36 -22.58 0.12
N SER A 254 -27.24 -21.79 -0.50
CA SER A 254 -28.52 -21.38 0.13
C SER A 254 -29.46 -22.53 0.46
N GLN A 255 -29.38 -23.67 -0.28
CA GLN A 255 -30.23 -24.83 -0.08
C GLN A 255 -29.62 -25.92 0.78
N LYS A 256 -28.27 -26.15 0.64
CA LYS A 256 -27.59 -27.26 1.33
C LYS A 256 -26.85 -26.82 2.58
N GLY A 257 -26.71 -25.52 2.79
CA GLY A 257 -25.99 -24.92 3.91
C GLY A 257 -24.55 -24.54 3.57
N ILE A 258 -24.04 -23.58 4.33
CA ILE A 258 -22.64 -23.14 4.36
C ILE A 258 -21.93 -23.97 5.44
N ASP A 259 -20.64 -24.23 5.23
CA ASP A 259 -19.83 -24.86 6.28
C ASP A 259 -19.80 -23.97 7.54
N LYS A 260 -20.36 -24.47 8.62
CA LYS A 260 -20.43 -23.78 9.91
C LYS A 260 -19.05 -23.50 10.50
N LYS A 261 -18.04 -24.34 10.17
CA LYS A 261 -16.66 -24.13 10.58
C LYS A 261 -16.05 -22.88 9.88
N ALA A 262 -16.32 -22.72 8.59
CA ALA A 262 -15.92 -21.54 7.83
C ALA A 262 -16.57 -20.25 8.37
N LEU A 263 -17.85 -20.28 8.71
CA LEU A 263 -18.55 -19.13 9.33
C LEU A 263 -17.95 -18.76 10.70
N ARG A 264 -17.65 -19.76 11.54
CA ARG A 264 -17.01 -19.53 12.84
C ARG A 264 -15.59 -18.97 12.70
N ALA A 265 -14.83 -19.48 11.74
CA ALA A 265 -13.48 -18.97 11.43
C ALA A 265 -13.51 -17.52 10.97
N GLY A 266 -14.43 -17.18 10.06
CA GLY A 266 -14.63 -15.79 9.62
C GLY A 266 -15.08 -14.86 10.77
N LEU A 267 -16.01 -15.32 11.61
CA LEU A 267 -16.42 -14.58 12.83
C LEU A 267 -15.23 -14.30 13.76
N ASN A 268 -14.43 -15.32 14.06
CA ASN A 268 -13.27 -15.14 14.93
C ASN A 268 -12.22 -14.23 14.32
N PHE A 269 -11.96 -14.37 13.01
CA PHE A 269 -11.01 -13.54 12.27
C PHE A 269 -11.36 -12.06 12.37
N TYR A 270 -12.62 -11.68 12.07
CA TYR A 270 -13.04 -10.28 12.12
C TYR A 270 -13.20 -9.78 13.56
N GLU A 271 -13.69 -10.60 14.50
CA GLU A 271 -13.79 -10.23 15.91
C GLU A 271 -12.42 -10.02 16.54
N PHE A 272 -11.42 -10.85 16.21
CA PHE A 272 -10.04 -10.67 16.68
C PHE A 272 -9.47 -9.33 16.20
N ARG A 273 -9.60 -9.02 14.91
CA ARG A 273 -9.14 -7.74 14.32
C ARG A 273 -9.86 -6.53 14.95
N TYR A 274 -11.14 -6.64 15.17
CA TYR A 274 -11.91 -5.61 15.85
C TYR A 274 -11.42 -5.35 17.28
N ARG A 275 -11.07 -6.39 18.03
CA ARG A 275 -10.59 -6.28 19.42
C ARG A 275 -9.13 -5.83 19.50
N GLU A 276 -8.27 -6.35 18.64
CA GLU A 276 -6.86 -5.98 18.56
C GLU A 276 -6.68 -4.52 18.14
N ALA A 277 -7.49 -4.07 17.19
CA ALA A 277 -7.44 -2.73 16.61
C ALA A 277 -6.02 -2.34 16.13
N ASP A 278 -5.33 -3.29 15.52
CA ASP A 278 -4.03 -3.06 14.86
C ASP A 278 -4.27 -2.61 13.42
N PHE A 279 -4.01 -1.35 13.15
CA PHE A 279 -4.18 -0.73 11.85
C PHE A 279 -2.85 -0.58 11.07
N GLY A 280 -1.81 -1.30 11.49
CA GLY A 280 -0.48 -1.26 10.86
C GLY A 280 0.17 0.12 10.98
N SER A 281 0.48 0.75 9.84
CA SER A 281 1.11 2.08 9.79
C SER A 281 0.12 3.25 9.91
N TYR A 282 -1.19 2.99 9.85
CA TYR A 282 -2.20 4.04 9.92
C TYR A 282 -2.48 4.46 11.37
N PRO A 283 -2.61 5.76 11.67
CA PRO A 283 -3.00 6.22 12.99
C PRO A 283 -4.38 5.68 13.39
N ALA A 284 -4.51 5.15 14.60
CA ALA A 284 -5.76 4.58 15.08
C ALA A 284 -6.94 5.58 15.04
N GLY A 285 -6.67 6.86 15.35
CA GLY A 285 -7.68 7.90 15.25
C GLY A 285 -8.23 8.11 13.85
N LEU A 286 -7.39 8.03 12.83
CA LEU A 286 -7.82 8.09 11.44
C LEU A 286 -8.74 6.91 11.11
N MET A 287 -8.33 5.70 11.44
CA MET A 287 -9.11 4.50 11.11
C MET A 287 -10.46 4.45 11.83
N TYR A 288 -10.51 4.85 13.11
CA TYR A 288 -11.78 5.00 13.80
C TYR A 288 -12.63 6.12 13.21
N GLY A 289 -12.03 7.24 12.79
CA GLY A 289 -12.74 8.32 12.10
C GLY A 289 -13.42 7.85 10.82
N LEU A 290 -12.70 7.09 9.98
CA LEU A 290 -13.26 6.51 8.75
C LEU A 290 -14.43 5.56 9.07
N GLN A 291 -14.28 4.66 10.04
CA GLN A 291 -15.37 3.77 10.48
C GLN A 291 -16.59 4.51 11.03
N VAL A 292 -16.39 5.63 11.71
CA VAL A 292 -17.48 6.50 12.17
C VAL A 292 -18.20 7.11 10.98
N LEU A 293 -17.49 7.54 9.95
CA LEU A 293 -18.07 8.13 8.74
C LEU A 293 -18.91 7.13 7.94
N ASP A 294 -18.63 5.84 7.96
CA ASP A 294 -19.42 4.80 7.25
C ASP A 294 -20.92 4.81 7.60
N SER A 295 -21.28 5.40 8.75
CA SER A 295 -22.68 5.56 9.17
C SER A 295 -23.07 7.02 9.42
N TRP A 296 -22.16 7.83 9.96
CA TRP A 296 -22.45 9.20 10.36
C TRP A 296 -22.79 10.09 9.16
N LEU A 297 -22.17 9.87 8.01
CA LEU A 297 -22.47 10.58 6.76
C LEU A 297 -23.94 10.44 6.31
N TYR A 298 -24.62 9.39 6.74
CA TYR A 298 -25.96 9.03 6.29
C TYR A 298 -27.04 9.13 7.38
N ASP A 299 -26.64 9.17 8.65
CA ASP A 299 -27.56 9.35 9.78
C ASP A 299 -26.84 9.99 10.96
N ASP A 300 -27.13 11.28 11.24
CA ASP A 300 -26.52 12.07 12.31
C ASP A 300 -26.68 11.43 13.70
N ALA A 301 -27.70 10.58 13.89
CA ALA A 301 -27.94 9.90 15.16
C ALA A 301 -27.13 8.60 15.33
N LYS A 302 -26.37 8.18 14.33
CA LYS A 302 -25.69 6.87 14.32
C LYS A 302 -24.17 6.95 14.08
N PRO A 303 -23.39 7.83 14.73
CA PRO A 303 -21.99 7.98 14.45
C PRO A 303 -21.14 6.76 14.86
N PHE A 304 -21.54 5.98 15.85
CA PHE A 304 -20.69 4.96 16.51
C PHE A 304 -21.12 3.51 16.27
N ILE A 305 -22.10 3.26 15.40
CA ILE A 305 -22.66 1.91 15.25
C ILE A 305 -21.63 0.86 14.78
N HIS A 306 -20.61 1.27 14.04
CA HIS A 306 -19.59 0.35 13.53
C HIS A 306 -18.41 0.14 14.49
N ILE A 307 -18.10 1.14 15.33
CA ILE A 307 -17.06 0.98 16.37
C ILE A 307 -17.60 0.33 17.65
N GLU A 308 -18.92 0.25 17.84
CA GLU A 308 -19.59 -0.43 18.97
C GLU A 308 -20.15 -1.80 18.55
N ALA A 309 -19.33 -2.63 17.91
CA ALA A 309 -19.79 -3.86 17.23
C ALA A 309 -19.81 -5.12 18.11
N GLY A 310 -19.30 -5.07 19.35
CA GLY A 310 -19.13 -6.26 20.20
C GLY A 310 -20.39 -7.13 20.40
N GLU A 311 -21.54 -6.51 20.66
CA GLU A 311 -22.81 -7.23 20.81
C GLU A 311 -23.31 -7.80 19.48
N THR A 312 -22.96 -7.20 18.36
CA THR A 312 -23.31 -7.72 17.04
C THR A 312 -22.55 -9.00 16.72
N TYR A 313 -21.27 -9.08 17.05
CA TYR A 313 -20.48 -10.32 16.91
C TYR A 313 -21.09 -11.46 17.74
N LYS A 314 -21.53 -11.21 18.99
CA LYS A 314 -22.19 -12.23 19.81
C LYS A 314 -23.48 -12.76 19.15
N LYS A 315 -24.34 -11.85 18.64
CA LYS A 315 -25.58 -12.23 17.94
C LYS A 315 -25.29 -13.01 16.66
N LEU A 316 -24.31 -12.59 15.86
CA LEU A 316 -23.94 -13.27 14.65
C LEU A 316 -23.35 -14.66 14.91
N ARG A 317 -22.66 -14.86 16.04
CA ARG A 317 -22.17 -16.16 16.48
C ARG A 317 -23.35 -17.14 16.77
N GLU A 318 -24.42 -16.68 17.40
CA GLU A 318 -25.64 -17.46 17.59
C GLU A 318 -26.33 -17.74 16.24
N LYS A 319 -26.43 -16.74 15.38
CA LYS A 319 -27.06 -16.85 14.06
C LYS A 319 -26.26 -17.73 13.07
N ALA A 320 -24.96 -17.87 13.24
CA ALA A 320 -24.14 -18.77 12.44
C ALA A 320 -24.56 -20.27 12.63
N GLU A 321 -25.19 -20.61 13.75
CA GLU A 321 -25.71 -21.96 13.99
C GLU A 321 -27.12 -22.19 13.37
N THR A 322 -27.72 -21.14 12.82
CA THR A 322 -29.04 -21.19 12.16
C THR A 322 -28.92 -21.15 10.63
N SER A 323 -30.02 -20.89 9.93
CA SER A 323 -30.08 -20.68 8.47
C SER A 323 -29.85 -19.20 8.07
N TYR A 324 -29.48 -18.33 8.95
CA TYR A 324 -29.41 -16.89 8.74
C TYR A 324 -28.51 -16.50 7.55
N PHE A 325 -27.34 -17.06 7.46
CA PHE A 325 -26.40 -16.76 6.37
C PHE A 325 -26.86 -17.33 5.02
N GLU A 326 -27.49 -18.49 5.03
CA GLU A 326 -28.13 -19.08 3.85
C GLU A 326 -29.31 -18.24 3.36
N GLU A 327 -30.08 -17.63 4.27
CA GLU A 327 -31.15 -16.69 3.95
C GLU A 327 -30.60 -15.39 3.35
N LEU A 328 -29.50 -14.85 3.87
CA LEU A 328 -28.84 -13.68 3.28
C LEU A 328 -28.37 -13.96 1.84
N ILE A 329 -27.79 -15.12 1.57
CA ILE A 329 -27.42 -15.51 0.19
C ILE A 329 -28.69 -15.53 -0.70
N ARG A 330 -29.77 -16.15 -0.25
CA ARG A 330 -30.98 -16.22 -1.04
C ARG A 330 -31.58 -14.85 -1.31
N GLU A 331 -31.78 -14.04 -0.27
CA GLU A 331 -32.48 -12.76 -0.36
C GLU A 331 -31.64 -11.66 -1.01
N CYS A 332 -30.39 -11.53 -0.56
CA CYS A 332 -29.53 -10.40 -0.96
C CYS A 332 -28.70 -10.70 -2.22
N MET A 333 -28.41 -11.98 -2.50
CA MET A 333 -27.53 -12.30 -3.63
C MET A 333 -28.26 -13.00 -4.79
N LEU A 334 -29.22 -13.87 -4.54
CA LEU A 334 -29.94 -14.60 -5.61
C LEU A 334 -31.21 -13.88 -6.08
N GLU A 335 -32.11 -13.54 -5.16
CA GLU A 335 -33.40 -12.93 -5.47
C GLU A 335 -33.31 -11.43 -5.76
N ASN A 336 -32.23 -10.81 -5.34
CA ASN A 336 -31.94 -9.40 -5.57
C ASN A 336 -31.64 -9.13 -7.05
N THR A 337 -32.24 -8.09 -7.62
CA THR A 337 -32.05 -7.69 -9.02
C THR A 337 -31.02 -6.55 -9.19
N HIS A 338 -30.58 -5.91 -8.10
CA HIS A 338 -29.58 -4.85 -8.14
C HIS A 338 -28.17 -5.46 -8.33
N LYS A 339 -27.91 -5.88 -9.56
CA LYS A 339 -26.69 -6.57 -9.97
C LYS A 339 -26.10 -5.96 -11.21
N GLY A 340 -24.79 -6.07 -11.36
CA GLY A 340 -24.06 -5.65 -12.56
C GLY A 340 -22.96 -6.65 -12.91
N ILE A 341 -22.90 -7.04 -14.19
CA ILE A 341 -21.81 -7.83 -14.76
C ILE A 341 -20.94 -6.91 -15.60
N LEU A 342 -19.72 -6.70 -15.16
CA LEU A 342 -18.74 -5.89 -15.87
C LEU A 342 -17.64 -6.79 -16.43
N THR A 343 -17.26 -6.54 -17.67
CA THR A 343 -16.05 -7.13 -18.28
C THR A 343 -15.08 -6.03 -18.62
N LEU A 344 -13.82 -6.21 -18.23
CA LEU A 344 -12.73 -5.30 -18.57
C LEU A 344 -11.68 -6.09 -19.34
N ALA A 345 -11.61 -5.86 -20.67
CA ALA A 345 -10.77 -6.61 -21.58
C ALA A 345 -9.52 -5.81 -21.97
N PRO A 346 -8.38 -6.48 -22.19
CA PRO A 346 -7.18 -5.81 -22.70
C PRO A 346 -7.37 -5.37 -24.14
N ARG A 347 -6.76 -4.24 -24.54
CA ARG A 347 -6.72 -3.78 -25.93
C ARG A 347 -5.39 -3.12 -26.26
N LYS A 348 -4.71 -3.67 -27.26
CA LYS A 348 -3.49 -3.10 -27.83
C LYS A 348 -3.76 -1.79 -28.53
N GLY A 349 -2.80 -0.86 -28.50
CA GLY A 349 -2.92 0.43 -29.18
C GLY A 349 -3.93 1.41 -28.56
N LEU A 350 -4.55 1.08 -27.43
CA LEU A 350 -5.55 1.94 -26.81
C LEU A 350 -4.92 3.20 -26.19
N ALA A 351 -3.74 3.08 -25.61
CA ALA A 351 -3.02 4.23 -25.04
C ALA A 351 -2.62 5.21 -26.15
N GLU A 352 -2.03 4.70 -27.22
CA GLU A 352 -1.62 5.49 -28.38
C GLU A 352 -2.82 6.14 -29.09
N GLU A 353 -3.95 5.45 -29.16
CA GLU A 353 -5.18 6.00 -29.71
C GLU A 353 -5.68 7.20 -28.88
N ARG A 354 -5.69 7.07 -27.56
CA ARG A 354 -6.09 8.14 -26.66
C ARG A 354 -5.15 9.34 -26.75
N ASP A 355 -3.84 9.11 -26.71
CA ASP A 355 -2.84 10.17 -26.83
C ASP A 355 -2.93 10.89 -28.17
N ARG A 356 -3.11 10.14 -29.26
CA ARG A 356 -3.31 10.73 -30.60
C ARG A 356 -4.57 11.59 -30.66
N ILE A 357 -5.69 11.13 -30.13
CA ILE A 357 -6.96 11.89 -30.09
C ILE A 357 -6.76 13.19 -29.29
N LEU A 358 -6.09 13.11 -28.14
CA LEU A 358 -5.81 14.30 -27.33
C LEU A 358 -4.90 15.28 -28.08
N THR A 359 -3.81 14.82 -28.69
CA THR A 359 -2.86 15.63 -29.46
C THR A 359 -3.57 16.32 -30.64
N GLU A 360 -4.38 15.57 -31.41
CA GLU A 360 -5.16 16.13 -32.53
C GLU A 360 -6.17 17.19 -32.03
N LYS A 361 -6.86 16.94 -30.90
CA LYS A 361 -7.79 17.90 -30.27
C LYS A 361 -7.07 19.20 -29.89
N LEU A 362 -5.92 19.08 -29.22
CA LEU A 362 -5.14 20.24 -28.78
C LEU A 362 -4.51 21.02 -29.96
N ALA A 363 -4.01 20.31 -30.98
CA ALA A 363 -3.52 20.95 -32.20
C ALA A 363 -4.62 21.73 -32.91
N ALA A 364 -5.81 21.13 -33.08
CA ALA A 364 -6.96 21.81 -33.67
C ALA A 364 -7.44 23.01 -32.84
N LEU A 365 -7.38 22.89 -31.51
CA LEU A 365 -7.71 23.98 -30.60
C LEU A 365 -6.69 25.13 -30.76
N LYS A 366 -5.38 24.84 -30.78
CA LYS A 366 -4.33 25.86 -31.02
C LYS A 366 -4.49 26.53 -32.38
N GLU A 367 -4.80 25.80 -33.45
CA GLU A 367 -5.08 26.35 -34.77
C GLU A 367 -6.29 27.29 -34.78
N SER A 368 -7.26 27.07 -33.88
CA SER A 368 -8.44 27.95 -33.74
C SER A 368 -8.15 29.24 -32.99
N PHE A 369 -7.04 29.32 -32.24
CA PHE A 369 -6.64 30.50 -31.48
C PHE A 369 -6.14 31.60 -32.42
N GLY A 370 -6.49 32.84 -32.12
CA GLY A 370 -5.83 34.00 -32.67
C GLY A 370 -4.45 34.23 -32.02
N SER A 371 -3.63 35.07 -32.64
CA SER A 371 -2.30 35.38 -32.08
C SER A 371 -2.37 35.99 -30.66
N GLU A 372 -3.45 36.67 -30.33
CA GLU A 372 -3.69 37.25 -29.01
C GLU A 372 -3.96 36.17 -27.97
N GLN A 373 -4.77 35.14 -28.30
CA GLN A 373 -5.06 34.03 -27.42
C GLN A 373 -3.83 33.11 -27.17
N ILE A 374 -3.02 32.90 -28.23
CA ILE A 374 -1.75 32.19 -28.08
C ILE A 374 -0.81 32.92 -27.12
N GLN A 375 -0.73 34.26 -27.29
CA GLN A 375 0.10 35.10 -26.41
C GLN A 375 -0.44 35.10 -24.98
N GLU A 376 -1.75 35.06 -24.78
CA GLU A 376 -2.40 34.98 -23.48
C GLU A 376 -2.04 33.67 -22.76
N VAL A 377 -2.10 32.53 -23.42
CA VAL A 377 -1.68 31.21 -22.81
C VAL A 377 -0.20 31.23 -22.40
N VAL A 378 0.68 31.79 -23.24
CA VAL A 378 2.11 31.94 -22.92
C VAL A 378 2.32 32.83 -21.69
N GLU A 379 1.63 33.97 -21.63
CA GLU A 379 1.71 34.91 -20.51
C GLU A 379 1.15 34.28 -19.21
N GLU A 380 0.04 33.53 -19.30
CA GLU A 380 -0.52 32.78 -18.17
C GLU A 380 0.46 31.70 -17.67
N THR A 381 1.07 30.94 -18.59
CA THR A 381 2.09 29.93 -18.24
C THR A 381 3.27 30.58 -17.49
N HIS A 382 3.82 31.68 -18.01
CA HIS A 382 4.91 32.40 -17.35
C HIS A 382 4.48 33.01 -16.00
N ALA A 383 3.26 33.55 -15.91
CA ALA A 383 2.74 34.11 -14.66
C ALA A 383 2.51 33.02 -13.60
N LEU A 384 2.13 31.82 -14.00
CA LEU A 384 2.01 30.67 -13.09
C LEU A 384 3.38 30.23 -12.59
N LEU A 385 4.39 30.11 -13.46
CA LEU A 385 5.77 29.78 -13.08
C LEU A 385 6.35 30.84 -12.12
N GLU A 386 6.15 32.15 -12.38
CA GLU A 386 6.58 33.21 -11.47
C GLU A 386 5.89 33.12 -10.10
N TYR A 387 4.59 32.80 -10.07
CA TYR A 387 3.85 32.60 -8.84
C TYR A 387 4.40 31.42 -8.03
N GLN A 388 4.69 30.30 -8.69
CA GLN A 388 5.26 29.10 -8.06
C GLN A 388 6.68 29.32 -7.50
N GLU A 389 7.45 30.23 -8.10
CA GLU A 389 8.82 30.57 -7.65
C GLU A 389 8.86 31.67 -6.60
N THR A 390 7.77 32.43 -6.45
CA THR A 390 7.73 33.57 -5.52
C THR A 390 7.52 33.08 -4.08
N PRO A 391 8.50 33.28 -3.16
CA PRO A 391 8.34 32.85 -1.79
C PRO A 391 7.30 33.69 -1.05
N ASP A 392 6.63 33.06 -0.09
CA ASP A 392 5.73 33.77 0.82
C ASP A 392 6.44 34.86 1.64
N SER A 393 5.70 35.93 1.95
CA SER A 393 6.25 37.01 2.78
C SER A 393 6.50 36.53 4.22
N LYS A 394 7.51 37.09 4.89
CA LYS A 394 7.80 36.77 6.30
C LYS A 394 6.62 37.04 7.23
N GLU A 395 5.83 38.06 6.91
CA GLU A 395 4.62 38.44 7.62
C GLU A 395 3.54 37.35 7.50
N ALA A 396 3.35 36.80 6.29
CA ALA A 396 2.42 35.70 6.06
C ALA A 396 2.86 34.43 6.80
N LEU A 397 4.13 34.05 6.67
CA LEU A 397 4.69 32.88 7.37
C LEU A 397 4.59 33.03 8.90
N ALA A 398 4.71 34.24 9.44
CA ALA A 398 4.62 34.49 10.89
C ALA A 398 3.20 34.26 11.45
N THR A 399 2.15 34.23 10.62
CA THR A 399 0.78 33.95 11.07
C THR A 399 0.57 32.47 11.42
N ILE A 400 1.39 31.57 10.87
CA ILE A 400 1.31 30.13 11.12
C ILE A 400 1.92 29.82 12.50
N PRO A 401 1.16 29.23 13.44
CA PRO A 401 1.69 28.85 14.75
C PRO A 401 2.73 27.75 14.62
N LEU A 402 3.82 27.88 15.34
CA LEU A 402 4.92 26.93 15.33
C LEU A 402 5.27 26.52 16.78
N LEU A 403 5.54 25.22 16.98
CA LEU A 403 6.15 24.72 18.22
C LEU A 403 7.57 25.27 18.36
N LYS A 404 8.02 25.40 19.60
CA LYS A 404 9.42 25.78 19.88
C LYS A 404 10.29 24.52 20.01
N ARG A 405 11.59 24.65 19.77
CA ARG A 405 12.53 23.53 19.94
C ARG A 405 12.55 23.02 21.40
N GLU A 406 12.28 23.88 22.37
CA GLU A 406 12.22 23.51 23.80
C GLU A 406 11.02 22.61 24.13
N ASP A 407 9.95 22.63 23.29
CA ASP A 407 8.77 21.78 23.46
C ASP A 407 9.03 20.33 23.01
N ILE A 408 10.15 20.08 22.29
CA ILE A 408 10.50 18.78 21.76
C ILE A 408 11.22 17.95 22.82
N ARG A 409 10.78 16.71 23.03
CA ARG A 409 11.47 15.77 23.91
C ARG A 409 12.89 15.50 23.41
N LYS A 410 13.88 15.59 24.30
CA LYS A 410 15.31 15.40 23.99
C LYS A 410 15.71 13.93 23.96
N GLU A 411 15.09 13.12 24.79
CA GLU A 411 15.41 11.70 24.95
C GLU A 411 14.78 10.87 23.82
N ALA A 412 15.53 9.94 23.29
CA ALA A 412 15.01 8.92 22.38
C ALA A 412 14.03 7.99 23.11
N GLU A 413 13.09 7.36 22.35
CA GLU A 413 12.20 6.35 22.92
C GLU A 413 13.01 5.14 23.40
N PRO A 414 12.83 4.69 24.65
CA PRO A 414 13.54 3.52 25.18
C PRO A 414 13.26 2.26 24.35
N LEU A 415 14.27 1.40 24.28
CA LEU A 415 14.13 0.06 23.72
C LEU A 415 13.64 -0.89 24.82
N VAL A 416 12.53 -1.58 24.57
CA VAL A 416 12.06 -2.66 25.44
C VAL A 416 12.57 -3.96 24.85
N ASN A 417 13.71 -4.46 25.33
CA ASN A 417 14.35 -5.64 24.79
C ASN A 417 15.25 -6.27 25.85
N GLU A 418 14.94 -7.48 26.26
CA GLU A 418 15.75 -8.29 27.15
C GLU A 418 16.23 -9.54 26.40
N ILE A 419 17.54 -9.72 26.31
CA ILE A 419 18.11 -10.88 25.62
C ILE A 419 18.31 -12.01 26.65
N ARG A 420 17.54 -13.06 26.47
CA ARG A 420 17.59 -14.29 27.28
C ARG A 420 18.15 -15.45 26.48
N LYS A 421 18.43 -16.55 27.13
CA LYS A 421 18.84 -17.80 26.47
C LYS A 421 18.11 -19.00 27.07
N THR A 422 17.68 -19.90 26.18
CA THR A 422 17.21 -21.21 26.55
C THR A 422 18.10 -22.25 25.88
N GLY A 423 18.99 -22.89 26.69
CA GLY A 423 20.12 -23.67 26.16
C GLY A 423 21.04 -22.79 25.29
N ASP A 424 21.18 -23.13 24.02
CA ASP A 424 21.94 -22.37 23.01
C ASP A 424 21.11 -21.41 22.17
N THR A 425 19.77 -21.42 22.30
CA THR A 425 18.87 -20.55 21.55
C THR A 425 18.79 -19.17 22.19
N THR A 426 18.98 -18.14 21.36
CA THR A 426 18.76 -16.75 21.76
C THR A 426 17.27 -16.45 21.75
N VAL A 427 16.80 -15.77 22.80
CA VAL A 427 15.42 -15.31 22.94
C VAL A 427 15.42 -13.80 23.13
N MET A 428 14.73 -13.08 22.27
CA MET A 428 14.47 -11.66 22.41
C MET A 428 13.10 -11.52 23.10
N TYR A 429 13.13 -11.06 24.35
CA TYR A 429 11.94 -10.91 25.17
C TYR A 429 11.61 -9.43 25.34
N HIS A 430 10.33 -9.11 25.16
CA HIS A 430 9.81 -7.75 25.26
C HIS A 430 8.66 -7.71 26.26
N ASP A 431 8.95 -7.24 27.48
CA ASP A 431 7.95 -7.08 28.54
C ASP A 431 7.05 -5.87 28.24
N ILE A 432 5.98 -6.11 27.52
CA ILE A 432 5.04 -5.08 27.06
C ILE A 432 3.62 -5.56 27.36
N PHE A 433 2.81 -4.67 27.93
CA PHE A 433 1.37 -4.94 28.07
C PHE A 433 0.69 -5.02 26.71
N THR A 434 0.10 -6.18 26.41
CA THR A 434 -0.50 -6.52 25.10
C THR A 434 -1.99 -6.78 25.16
N ASN A 435 -2.64 -6.50 26.29
CA ASN A 435 -4.08 -6.75 26.48
C ASN A 435 -4.48 -8.21 26.16
N HIS A 436 -3.75 -9.17 26.76
CA HIS A 436 -3.99 -10.62 26.63
C HIS A 436 -3.72 -11.21 25.23
N ILE A 437 -2.90 -10.54 24.41
CA ILE A 437 -2.43 -11.09 23.14
C ILE A 437 -0.94 -11.40 23.24
N SER A 438 -0.55 -12.64 22.98
CA SER A 438 0.85 -13.02 22.79
C SER A 438 1.25 -12.85 21.33
N TYR A 439 2.36 -12.15 21.08
CA TYR A 439 3.00 -12.09 19.77
C TYR A 439 4.31 -12.82 19.85
N PHE A 440 4.59 -13.72 18.90
CA PHE A 440 5.85 -14.44 18.91
C PHE A 440 6.33 -14.75 17.50
N ARG A 441 7.64 -15.05 17.40
CA ARG A 441 8.29 -15.44 16.15
C ARG A 441 9.29 -16.55 16.40
N PHE A 442 9.32 -17.50 15.48
CA PHE A 442 10.42 -18.42 15.26
C PHE A 442 11.22 -17.88 14.08
N LEU A 443 12.43 -17.38 14.34
CA LEU A 443 13.33 -16.82 13.33
C LEU A 443 14.42 -17.83 13.00
N PHE A 444 14.63 -18.06 11.73
CA PHE A 444 15.67 -18.98 11.25
C PHE A 444 16.66 -18.23 10.35
N ASP A 445 17.96 -18.26 10.71
CA ASP A 445 19.02 -17.74 9.86
C ASP A 445 19.14 -18.60 8.59
N VAL A 446 19.00 -17.97 7.42
CA VAL A 446 19.07 -18.66 6.12
C VAL A 446 20.45 -18.61 5.47
N LYS A 447 21.47 -18.17 6.18
CA LYS A 447 22.85 -18.01 5.67
C LYS A 447 23.43 -19.28 5.02
N GLN A 448 22.99 -20.45 5.46
CA GLN A 448 23.48 -21.74 4.99
C GLN A 448 22.66 -22.32 3.82
N VAL A 449 21.59 -21.65 3.40
CA VAL A 449 20.79 -22.07 2.26
C VAL A 449 21.62 -21.97 0.98
N PRO A 450 21.70 -23.05 0.15
CA PRO A 450 22.39 -23.01 -1.14
C PRO A 450 21.86 -21.91 -2.05
N GLU A 451 22.76 -21.26 -2.80
CA GLU A 451 22.43 -20.13 -3.68
C GLU A 451 21.33 -20.47 -4.69
N GLU A 452 21.34 -21.67 -5.26
CA GLU A 452 20.33 -22.15 -6.21
C GLU A 452 18.93 -22.34 -5.61
N LEU A 453 18.84 -22.49 -4.27
CA LEU A 453 17.57 -22.58 -3.55
C LEU A 453 17.09 -21.22 -3.03
N PHE A 454 17.99 -20.25 -2.92
CA PHE A 454 17.70 -18.98 -2.26
C PHE A 454 16.49 -18.22 -2.84
N PRO A 455 16.31 -18.06 -4.18
CA PRO A 455 15.13 -17.40 -4.74
C PRO A 455 13.80 -18.09 -4.42
N TYR A 456 13.84 -19.43 -4.17
CA TYR A 456 12.65 -20.20 -3.82
C TYR A 456 12.16 -19.96 -2.40
N ILE A 457 12.92 -19.25 -1.56
CA ILE A 457 12.49 -18.79 -0.22
C ILE A 457 11.23 -17.91 -0.35
N GLY A 458 11.17 -17.05 -1.36
CA GLY A 458 9.99 -16.22 -1.65
C GLY A 458 8.75 -17.06 -2.01
N ILE A 459 8.94 -18.18 -2.71
CA ILE A 459 7.86 -19.13 -3.02
C ILE A 459 7.46 -19.91 -1.76
N LEU A 460 8.42 -20.45 -0.99
CA LEU A 460 8.14 -21.15 0.26
C LEU A 460 7.32 -20.28 1.22
N LYS A 461 7.68 -19.01 1.34
CA LYS A 461 6.92 -18.02 2.12
C LYS A 461 5.46 -17.91 1.69
N SER A 462 5.17 -18.07 0.40
CA SER A 462 3.82 -17.96 -0.15
C SER A 462 3.04 -19.27 -0.10
N VAL A 463 3.73 -20.40 0.08
CA VAL A 463 3.14 -21.75 0.08
C VAL A 463 2.81 -22.24 1.48
N LEU A 464 3.67 -21.95 2.49
CA LEU A 464 3.46 -22.39 3.87
C LEU A 464 2.17 -21.83 4.46
N GLY A 465 1.33 -22.71 5.01
CA GLY A 465 0.00 -22.38 5.52
C GLY A 465 -1.12 -22.44 4.48
N TYR A 466 -0.78 -22.66 3.19
CA TYR A 466 -1.72 -22.69 2.07
C TYR A 466 -1.72 -24.02 1.30
N VAL A 467 -1.00 -25.01 1.76
CA VAL A 467 -0.96 -26.39 1.26
C VAL A 467 -1.42 -27.36 2.33
N ASP A 468 -1.76 -28.59 1.93
CA ASP A 468 -2.09 -29.65 2.86
C ASP A 468 -0.92 -29.93 3.80
N THR A 469 -1.25 -30.38 5.01
CA THR A 469 -0.29 -30.93 5.96
C THR A 469 -0.56 -32.42 6.20
N GLU A 470 0.18 -33.04 7.11
CA GLU A 470 -0.12 -34.43 7.50
C GLU A 470 -1.51 -34.60 8.12
N ASN A 471 -1.98 -33.60 8.88
CA ASN A 471 -3.17 -33.69 9.68
C ASN A 471 -4.38 -32.86 9.14
N PHE A 472 -4.15 -31.96 8.20
CA PHE A 472 -5.18 -31.06 7.68
C PHE A 472 -5.08 -30.92 6.17
N THR A 473 -6.22 -30.80 5.51
CA THR A 473 -6.28 -30.15 4.19
C THR A 473 -6.00 -28.66 4.35
N TYR A 474 -5.54 -27.99 3.30
CA TYR A 474 -5.22 -26.54 3.36
C TYR A 474 -6.42 -25.68 3.78
N GLY A 475 -7.63 -26.05 3.37
CA GLY A 475 -8.85 -25.36 3.79
C GLY A 475 -9.15 -25.56 5.28
N GLU A 476 -9.03 -26.80 5.79
CA GLU A 476 -9.17 -27.08 7.24
C GLU A 476 -8.11 -26.38 8.06
N LEU A 477 -6.85 -26.39 7.61
CA LEU A 477 -5.74 -25.71 8.28
C LEU A 477 -6.01 -24.21 8.40
N PHE A 478 -6.47 -23.57 7.31
CA PHE A 478 -6.77 -22.15 7.32
C PHE A 478 -7.92 -21.81 8.27
N HIS A 479 -8.96 -22.65 8.34
CA HIS A 479 -10.03 -22.48 9.32
C HIS A 479 -9.54 -22.68 10.76
N GLU A 480 -8.70 -23.68 11.03
CA GLU A 480 -8.09 -23.87 12.37
C GLU A 480 -7.25 -22.64 12.78
N ILE A 481 -6.40 -22.11 11.87
CA ILE A 481 -5.62 -20.90 12.14
C ILE A 481 -6.55 -19.75 12.56
N ASN A 482 -7.59 -19.48 11.79
CA ASN A 482 -8.47 -18.35 12.07
C ASN A 482 -9.45 -18.58 13.23
N MET A 483 -9.73 -19.83 13.61
CA MET A 483 -10.52 -20.12 14.83
C MET A 483 -9.72 -19.97 16.11
N GLU A 484 -8.44 -20.33 16.08
CA GLU A 484 -7.64 -20.49 17.29
C GLU A 484 -6.63 -19.35 17.49
N THR A 485 -6.34 -18.57 16.43
CA THR A 485 -5.27 -17.57 16.47
C THR A 485 -5.72 -16.23 15.89
N GLY A 486 -4.90 -15.20 16.08
CA GLY A 486 -5.00 -13.93 15.36
C GLY A 486 -4.31 -13.92 14.01
N GLY A 487 -3.70 -15.04 13.63
CA GLY A 487 -3.01 -15.27 12.37
C GLY A 487 -1.61 -15.87 12.54
N ILE A 488 -1.24 -16.71 11.59
CA ILE A 488 0.11 -17.27 11.42
C ILE A 488 0.59 -16.89 10.03
N THR A 489 1.76 -16.29 9.91
CA THR A 489 2.32 -15.85 8.63
C THR A 489 3.80 -16.14 8.52
N SER A 490 4.26 -16.43 7.31
CA SER A 490 5.68 -16.55 6.96
C SER A 490 6.19 -15.23 6.40
N VAL A 491 7.34 -14.75 6.89
CA VAL A 491 7.99 -13.53 6.40
C VAL A 491 9.50 -13.74 6.23
N THR A 492 10.13 -12.93 5.39
CA THR A 492 11.59 -12.88 5.23
C THR A 492 12.04 -11.47 5.51
N ASN A 493 13.02 -11.32 6.43
CA ASN A 493 13.57 -10.03 6.82
C ASN A 493 15.08 -9.97 6.60
N PHE A 494 15.59 -8.74 6.46
CA PHE A 494 16.98 -8.42 6.13
C PHE A 494 17.50 -7.43 7.17
N PHE A 495 18.52 -7.82 7.92
CA PHE A 495 19.07 -7.02 9.02
C PHE A 495 20.54 -6.70 8.72
N THR A 496 20.80 -5.49 8.23
CA THR A 496 22.16 -5.00 7.99
C THR A 496 22.81 -4.63 9.32
N ASN A 497 23.98 -5.17 9.60
CA ASN A 497 24.72 -4.89 10.82
C ASN A 497 25.23 -3.43 10.83
N ALA A 498 24.79 -2.63 11.80
CA ALA A 498 25.18 -1.22 11.91
C ALA A 498 26.69 -0.98 12.18
N ARG A 499 27.42 -2.02 12.62
CA ARG A 499 28.88 -1.96 12.85
C ARG A 499 29.70 -2.50 11.68
N ASN A 500 29.05 -3.27 10.79
CA ASN A 500 29.66 -3.83 9.58
C ASN A 500 28.62 -3.90 8.48
N LEU A 501 28.51 -2.87 7.64
CA LEU A 501 27.48 -2.73 6.63
C LEU A 501 27.54 -3.80 5.51
N SER A 502 28.64 -4.54 5.39
CA SER A 502 28.74 -5.70 4.49
C SER A 502 28.12 -6.98 5.05
N ASP A 503 27.79 -7.00 6.34
CA ASP A 503 27.19 -8.13 7.04
C ASP A 503 25.68 -7.94 7.14
N CYS A 504 24.93 -8.85 6.51
CA CYS A 504 23.48 -8.84 6.49
C CYS A 504 22.96 -10.20 6.94
N LEU A 505 22.23 -10.20 8.06
CA LEU A 505 21.47 -11.37 8.50
C LEU A 505 20.17 -11.41 7.70
N VAL A 506 19.91 -12.54 7.08
CA VAL A 506 18.63 -12.83 6.43
C VAL A 506 17.91 -13.89 7.23
N THR A 507 16.67 -13.61 7.62
CA THR A 507 15.85 -14.56 8.38
C THR A 507 14.63 -15.00 7.59
N PHE A 508 14.28 -16.29 7.76
CA PHE A 508 12.94 -16.79 7.48
C PHE A 508 12.20 -16.88 8.80
N GLU A 509 11.04 -16.28 8.90
CA GLU A 509 10.31 -16.16 10.17
C GLU A 509 8.90 -16.73 10.08
N MET A 510 8.54 -17.55 11.06
CA MET A 510 7.16 -17.92 11.34
C MET A 510 6.65 -16.98 12.44
N LYS A 511 5.77 -16.06 12.06
CA LYS A 511 5.19 -15.05 12.94
C LYS A 511 3.77 -15.44 13.29
N ALA A 512 3.43 -15.37 14.57
CA ALA A 512 2.08 -15.63 15.05
C ALA A 512 1.64 -14.62 16.11
N LYS A 513 0.34 -14.46 16.22
CA LYS A 513 -0.34 -13.74 17.31
C LYS A 513 -1.56 -14.50 17.75
N THR A 514 -1.84 -14.49 19.05
CA THR A 514 -2.92 -15.26 19.63
C THR A 514 -3.36 -14.71 20.98
N LEU A 515 -4.57 -15.05 21.39
CA LEU A 515 -4.95 -14.87 22.80
C LEU A 515 -4.09 -15.79 23.66
N GLU A 516 -3.72 -15.31 24.87
CA GLU A 516 -2.83 -16.03 25.79
C GLU A 516 -3.31 -17.47 26.06
N ASP A 517 -4.61 -17.69 26.26
CA ASP A 517 -5.21 -19.01 26.50
C ASP A 517 -5.01 -19.99 25.32
N ASN A 518 -4.83 -19.48 24.11
CA ASN A 518 -4.68 -20.29 22.88
C ASN A 518 -3.19 -20.48 22.47
N LEU A 519 -2.25 -19.99 23.27
CA LEU A 519 -0.83 -20.07 22.98
C LEU A 519 -0.34 -21.51 22.67
N PRO A 520 -0.71 -22.56 23.44
CA PRO A 520 -0.28 -23.93 23.14
C PRO A 520 -0.79 -24.42 21.78
N ARG A 521 -2.04 -24.12 21.45
CA ARG A 521 -2.63 -24.53 20.16
C ARG A 521 -1.98 -23.80 19.00
N THR A 522 -1.68 -22.51 19.17
CA THR A 522 -1.02 -21.71 18.13
C THR A 522 0.38 -22.23 17.82
N VAL A 523 1.17 -22.57 18.86
CA VAL A 523 2.51 -23.14 18.67
C VAL A 523 2.44 -24.50 17.97
N GLN A 524 1.45 -25.35 18.28
CA GLN A 524 1.22 -26.62 17.57
C GLN A 524 0.90 -26.39 16.08
N LEU A 525 0.09 -25.38 15.74
CA LEU A 525 -0.20 -25.05 14.34
C LEU A 525 1.04 -24.51 13.61
N VAL A 526 1.88 -23.73 14.27
CA VAL A 526 3.17 -23.29 13.71
C VAL A 526 4.06 -24.49 13.41
N GLU A 527 4.18 -25.44 14.36
CA GLU A 527 4.94 -26.68 14.16
C GLU A 527 4.39 -27.51 12.99
N GLU A 528 3.07 -27.67 12.92
CA GLU A 528 2.38 -28.37 11.82
C GLU A 528 2.74 -27.77 10.45
N ILE A 529 2.67 -26.43 10.33
CA ILE A 529 3.00 -25.72 9.09
C ILE A 529 4.47 -25.90 8.73
N MET A 530 5.39 -25.79 9.68
CA MET A 530 6.83 -25.87 9.41
C MET A 530 7.29 -27.28 9.03
N LEU A 531 6.77 -28.30 9.70
CA LEU A 531 7.35 -29.64 9.66
C LEU A 531 6.52 -30.67 8.91
N LYS A 532 5.23 -30.39 8.66
CA LYS A 532 4.30 -31.37 8.09
C LYS A 532 3.59 -30.89 6.82
N SER A 533 3.97 -29.73 6.27
CA SER A 533 3.45 -29.26 4.97
C SER A 533 3.85 -30.21 3.84
N LYS A 534 2.92 -30.46 2.93
CA LYS A 534 3.08 -31.33 1.76
C LYS A 534 3.16 -30.50 0.50
N PHE A 535 4.10 -30.82 -0.38
CA PHE A 535 4.31 -30.09 -1.63
C PHE A 535 4.00 -30.94 -2.87
N ASP A 536 3.32 -32.07 -2.71
CA ASP A 536 3.04 -33.03 -3.77
C ASP A 536 1.74 -32.75 -4.55
N ASP A 537 0.84 -31.89 -4.04
CA ASP A 537 -0.33 -31.44 -4.78
C ASP A 537 0.06 -30.41 -5.85
N GLY A 538 0.34 -30.87 -7.06
CA GLY A 538 0.72 -30.00 -8.19
C GLY A 538 -0.38 -29.02 -8.60
N LYS A 539 -1.68 -29.38 -8.47
CA LYS A 539 -2.77 -28.47 -8.76
C LYS A 539 -2.75 -27.28 -7.80
N ARG A 540 -2.63 -27.57 -6.52
CA ARG A 540 -2.60 -26.51 -5.49
C ARG A 540 -1.37 -25.61 -5.62
N LEU A 541 -0.21 -26.18 -5.90
CA LEU A 541 1.00 -25.38 -6.16
C LEU A 541 0.83 -24.45 -7.36
N TYR A 542 0.19 -24.92 -8.45
CA TYR A 542 -0.09 -24.09 -9.61
C TYR A 542 -1.03 -22.92 -9.27
N GLU A 543 -2.13 -23.18 -8.54
CA GLU A 543 -3.08 -22.17 -8.09
C GLU A 543 -2.36 -21.07 -7.28
N ILE A 544 -1.50 -21.45 -6.32
CA ILE A 544 -0.70 -20.49 -5.51
C ILE A 544 0.26 -19.67 -6.37
N LEU A 545 0.95 -20.29 -7.33
CA LEU A 545 1.88 -19.59 -8.22
C LEU A 545 1.16 -18.60 -9.15
N ALA A 546 0.00 -18.99 -9.68
CA ALA A 546 -0.80 -18.13 -10.55
C ALA A 546 -1.33 -16.89 -9.79
N GLU A 547 -1.86 -17.10 -8.58
CA GLU A 547 -2.28 -16.03 -7.69
C GLU A 547 -1.09 -15.13 -7.27
N LEU A 548 0.05 -15.74 -6.93
CA LEU A 548 1.28 -15.00 -6.59
C LEU A 548 1.76 -14.14 -7.75
N LYS A 549 1.77 -14.69 -8.98
CA LYS A 549 2.15 -13.95 -10.18
C LYS A 549 1.22 -12.76 -10.40
N SER A 550 -0.09 -12.96 -10.33
CA SER A 550 -1.11 -11.91 -10.49
C SER A 550 -0.89 -10.77 -9.49
N ARG A 551 -0.71 -11.11 -8.21
CA ARG A 551 -0.44 -10.12 -7.15
C ARG A 551 0.88 -9.37 -7.37
N LEU A 552 1.94 -10.04 -7.79
CA LEU A 552 3.22 -9.40 -8.12
C LEU A 552 3.05 -8.44 -9.30
N GLN A 553 2.32 -8.82 -10.34
CA GLN A 553 2.05 -7.95 -11.49
C GLN A 553 1.29 -6.69 -11.09
N SER A 554 0.21 -6.81 -10.31
CA SER A 554 -0.52 -5.64 -9.79
C SER A 554 0.41 -4.72 -8.99
N ASN A 555 1.28 -5.28 -8.15
CA ASN A 555 2.22 -4.49 -7.34
C ASN A 555 3.28 -3.77 -8.19
N LEU A 556 3.76 -4.37 -9.29
CA LEU A 556 4.72 -3.74 -10.20
C LEU A 556 4.17 -2.44 -10.81
N ILE A 557 2.86 -2.35 -11.05
CA ILE A 557 2.20 -1.14 -11.56
C ILE A 557 1.84 -0.19 -10.42
N SER A 558 1.09 -0.65 -9.44
CA SER A 558 0.56 0.21 -8.37
C SER A 558 1.64 0.83 -7.49
N SER A 559 2.76 0.13 -7.33
CA SER A 559 3.89 0.54 -6.51
C SER A 559 5.19 0.73 -7.32
N GLY A 560 5.08 1.16 -8.58
CA GLY A 560 6.21 1.31 -9.51
C GLY A 560 7.38 2.13 -8.96
N HIS A 561 7.12 3.17 -8.13
CA HIS A 561 8.15 3.94 -7.43
C HIS A 561 8.97 3.07 -6.45
N SER A 562 8.32 2.19 -5.69
CA SER A 562 9.01 1.29 -4.77
C SER A 562 9.80 0.22 -5.52
N VAL A 563 9.26 -0.27 -6.64
CA VAL A 563 9.95 -1.20 -7.53
C VAL A 563 11.21 -0.54 -8.12
N ALA A 564 11.09 0.66 -8.67
CA ALA A 564 12.22 1.41 -9.21
C ALA A 564 13.29 1.69 -8.16
N ALA A 565 12.91 2.09 -6.94
CA ALA A 565 13.83 2.37 -5.85
C ALA A 565 14.56 1.11 -5.36
N SER A 566 13.83 0.01 -5.11
CA SER A 566 14.43 -1.27 -4.69
C SER A 566 15.38 -1.81 -5.74
N ARG A 567 14.95 -1.75 -7.01
CA ARG A 567 15.77 -2.20 -8.13
C ARG A 567 17.03 -1.36 -8.29
N ALA A 568 16.94 -0.02 -8.28
CA ALA A 568 18.10 0.87 -8.37
C ALA A 568 19.09 0.64 -7.22
N MET A 569 18.61 0.46 -5.99
CA MET A 569 19.48 0.15 -4.85
C MET A 569 20.21 -1.19 -5.01
N SER A 570 19.61 -2.17 -5.68
CA SER A 570 20.24 -3.48 -5.89
C SER A 570 21.47 -3.43 -6.78
N TYR A 571 21.72 -2.34 -7.51
CA TYR A 571 22.87 -2.20 -8.39
C TYR A 571 24.19 -1.95 -7.65
N PHE A 572 24.13 -1.51 -6.39
CA PHE A 572 25.31 -1.17 -5.59
C PHE A 572 25.24 -1.70 -4.14
N SER A 573 24.07 -2.00 -3.63
CA SER A 573 23.85 -2.49 -2.26
C SER A 573 23.65 -4.00 -2.25
N ARG A 574 24.56 -4.72 -1.55
CA ARG A 574 24.46 -6.16 -1.40
C ARG A 574 23.17 -6.61 -0.68
N PRO A 575 22.76 -6.00 0.45
CA PRO A 575 21.48 -6.33 1.07
C PRO A 575 20.29 -6.15 0.13
N ALA A 576 20.27 -5.07 -0.66
CA ALA A 576 19.21 -4.83 -1.64
C ALA A 576 19.25 -5.86 -2.78
N ALA A 577 20.44 -6.25 -3.26
CA ALA A 577 20.59 -7.29 -4.28
C ALA A 577 20.10 -8.66 -3.80
N ILE A 578 20.33 -8.99 -2.51
CA ILE A 578 19.82 -10.19 -1.88
C ILE A 578 18.29 -10.14 -1.77
N GLN A 579 17.73 -9.03 -1.36
CA GLN A 579 16.29 -8.83 -1.22
C GLN A 579 15.56 -8.98 -2.56
N GLU A 580 16.13 -8.46 -3.66
CA GLU A 580 15.59 -8.58 -5.01
C GLU A 580 15.37 -10.03 -5.45
N GLN A 581 16.19 -10.98 -4.98
CA GLN A 581 16.06 -12.38 -5.33
C GLN A 581 14.81 -13.07 -4.76
N VAL A 582 14.22 -12.53 -3.70
CA VAL A 582 13.06 -13.14 -3.01
C VAL A 582 11.80 -12.26 -3.03
N ASN A 583 11.91 -11.00 -3.46
CA ASN A 583 10.78 -10.05 -3.47
C ASN A 583 10.72 -9.17 -4.73
N GLY A 584 11.81 -8.98 -5.49
CA GLY A 584 11.92 -8.01 -6.58
C GLY A 584 11.70 -8.59 -7.97
N MET A 585 12.24 -7.89 -8.99
CA MET A 585 12.10 -8.28 -10.40
C MET A 585 12.64 -9.68 -10.74
N PRO A 586 13.81 -10.11 -10.23
CA PRO A 586 14.28 -11.48 -10.45
C PRO A 586 13.32 -12.53 -9.89
N PHE A 587 12.71 -12.25 -8.73
CA PHE A 587 11.72 -13.13 -8.11
C PHE A 587 10.43 -13.19 -8.95
N TYR A 588 9.91 -12.05 -9.40
CA TYR A 588 8.76 -12.02 -10.30
C TYR A 588 8.99 -12.87 -11.55
N ARG A 589 10.16 -12.73 -12.18
CA ARG A 589 10.53 -13.52 -13.37
C ARG A 589 10.61 -15.01 -13.09
N LEU A 590 11.14 -15.40 -11.94
CA LEU A 590 11.13 -16.80 -11.51
C LEU A 590 9.71 -17.34 -11.38
N VAL A 591 8.83 -16.60 -10.74
CA VAL A 591 7.42 -17.01 -10.56
C VAL A 591 6.69 -17.09 -11.91
N ALA A 592 6.91 -16.10 -12.78
CA ALA A 592 6.33 -16.11 -14.12
C ALA A 592 6.82 -17.29 -14.99
N ASP A 593 8.12 -17.60 -14.93
CA ASP A 593 8.68 -18.77 -15.63
C ASP A 593 8.12 -20.09 -15.08
N LEU A 594 8.02 -20.22 -13.76
CA LEU A 594 7.46 -21.40 -13.12
C LEU A 594 5.98 -21.58 -13.46
N GLU A 595 5.17 -20.53 -13.46
CA GLU A 595 3.75 -20.60 -13.83
C GLU A 595 3.60 -21.01 -15.29
N LYS A 596 4.34 -20.37 -16.19
CA LYS A 596 4.30 -20.65 -17.64
C LYS A 596 4.74 -22.08 -17.99
N ASN A 597 5.75 -22.59 -17.32
CA ASN A 597 6.36 -23.89 -17.60
C ASN A 597 6.05 -24.93 -16.52
N PHE A 598 4.95 -24.78 -15.81
CA PHE A 598 4.65 -25.52 -14.58
C PHE A 598 4.72 -27.03 -14.74
N ASP A 599 4.09 -27.60 -15.76
CA ASP A 599 4.04 -29.05 -15.97
C ASP A 599 5.43 -29.68 -16.05
N SER A 600 6.40 -29.00 -16.67
CA SER A 600 7.78 -29.47 -16.79
C SER A 600 8.66 -29.15 -15.56
N ARG A 601 8.27 -28.18 -14.73
CA ARG A 601 9.04 -27.68 -13.59
C ARG A 601 8.50 -28.15 -12.22
N ARG A 602 7.32 -28.78 -12.21
CA ARG A 602 6.60 -29.15 -11.00
C ARG A 602 7.41 -30.01 -10.02
N GLU A 603 8.03 -31.07 -10.54
CA GLU A 603 8.82 -32.00 -9.71
C GLU A 603 10.08 -31.31 -9.14
N ASP A 604 10.76 -30.51 -9.96
CA ASP A 604 11.91 -29.70 -9.51
C ASP A 604 11.51 -28.70 -8.42
N LEU A 605 10.38 -28.01 -8.59
CA LEU A 605 9.84 -27.10 -7.60
C LEU A 605 9.54 -27.80 -6.27
N GLN A 606 8.83 -28.94 -6.32
CA GLN A 606 8.54 -29.75 -5.14
C GLN A 606 9.80 -30.11 -4.39
N HIS A 607 10.79 -30.69 -5.06
CA HIS A 607 12.06 -31.08 -4.44
C HIS A 607 12.81 -29.90 -3.82
N LYS A 608 12.78 -28.72 -4.46
CA LYS A 608 13.41 -27.50 -3.94
C LYS A 608 12.71 -26.99 -2.68
N LEU A 609 11.37 -27.02 -2.63
CA LEU A 609 10.63 -26.64 -1.43
C LEU A 609 10.91 -27.61 -0.28
N GLU A 610 10.93 -28.92 -0.53
CA GLU A 610 11.29 -29.94 0.46
C GLU A 610 12.73 -29.75 0.96
N ALA A 611 13.68 -29.45 0.07
CA ALA A 611 15.07 -29.18 0.46
C ALA A 611 15.18 -27.90 1.30
N LEU A 612 14.45 -26.81 0.94
CA LEU A 612 14.43 -25.57 1.70
C LEU A 612 13.94 -25.76 3.13
N VAL A 613 12.82 -26.47 3.33
CA VAL A 613 12.28 -26.76 4.67
C VAL A 613 13.32 -27.42 5.55
N ARG A 614 14.07 -28.39 4.99
CA ARG A 614 15.14 -29.11 5.71
C ARG A 614 16.39 -28.27 5.97
N CYS A 615 16.69 -27.31 5.10
CA CYS A 615 17.80 -26.38 5.28
C CYS A 615 17.48 -25.26 6.28
N ILE A 616 16.25 -24.79 6.32
CA ILE A 616 15.83 -23.63 7.12
C ILE A 616 15.46 -24.05 8.55
N PHE A 617 14.53 -25.01 8.72
CA PHE A 617 13.95 -25.35 10.02
C PHE A 617 14.83 -26.29 10.82
N ARG A 618 15.94 -25.75 11.31
CA ARG A 618 16.99 -26.46 12.05
C ARG A 618 17.27 -25.82 13.40
N PRO A 619 17.61 -26.60 14.42
CA PRO A 619 17.89 -26.07 15.76
C PRO A 619 18.99 -25.01 15.80
N GLU A 620 20.05 -25.19 14.99
CA GLU A 620 21.20 -24.28 14.93
C GLU A 620 20.89 -22.93 14.27
N ASN A 621 19.80 -22.80 13.47
CA ASN A 621 19.38 -21.59 12.81
C ASN A 621 18.39 -20.79 13.66
N LEU A 622 17.85 -21.37 14.75
CA LEU A 622 16.71 -20.86 15.49
C LEU A 622 17.09 -19.74 16.46
N MET A 623 16.35 -18.64 16.34
CA MET A 623 16.19 -17.59 17.36
C MET A 623 14.69 -17.45 17.67
N LEU A 624 14.37 -16.94 18.85
CA LEU A 624 12.99 -16.72 19.29
C LEU A 624 12.78 -15.26 19.61
N ASP A 625 11.57 -14.77 19.34
CA ASP A 625 11.10 -13.44 19.70
C ASP A 625 9.74 -13.57 20.38
N TYR A 626 9.54 -12.89 21.51
CA TYR A 626 8.29 -12.92 22.25
C TYR A 626 7.94 -11.54 22.80
N VAL A 627 6.73 -11.08 22.50
CA VAL A 627 6.16 -9.84 23.03
C VAL A 627 4.94 -10.17 23.85
N GLY A 628 4.96 -9.86 25.12
CA GLY A 628 3.90 -10.15 26.07
C GLY A 628 4.40 -10.03 27.51
N THR A 629 3.55 -10.43 28.47
CA THR A 629 3.89 -10.39 29.87
C THR A 629 4.70 -11.62 30.32
N GLU A 630 5.41 -11.52 31.44
CA GLU A 630 6.23 -12.62 32.01
C GLU A 630 5.41 -13.88 32.31
N ASP A 631 4.16 -13.75 32.66
CA ASP A 631 3.29 -14.87 33.08
C ASP A 631 3.17 -15.95 32.00
N HIS A 632 3.19 -15.59 30.71
CA HIS A 632 3.10 -16.52 29.58
C HIS A 632 4.45 -16.78 28.89
N TYR A 633 5.51 -16.09 29.29
CA TYR A 633 6.84 -16.28 28.73
C TYR A 633 7.37 -17.70 28.97
N GLU A 634 7.31 -18.19 30.21
CA GLU A 634 7.80 -19.53 30.56
C GLU A 634 7.02 -20.64 29.82
N GLU A 635 5.73 -20.45 29.64
CA GLU A 635 4.89 -21.36 28.84
C GLU A 635 5.35 -21.38 27.39
N PHE A 636 5.55 -20.20 26.79
CA PHE A 636 6.07 -20.09 25.44
C PHE A 636 7.42 -20.77 25.26
N ILE A 637 8.37 -20.57 26.19
CA ILE A 637 9.69 -21.18 26.14
C ILE A 637 9.63 -22.71 26.22
N ALA A 638 8.77 -23.25 27.08
CA ALA A 638 8.56 -24.67 27.19
C ALA A 638 8.02 -25.29 25.89
N LEU A 639 7.02 -24.63 25.27
CA LEU A 639 6.46 -25.04 23.98
C LEU A 639 7.47 -24.89 22.83
N ALA A 640 8.20 -23.78 22.77
CA ALA A 640 9.23 -23.56 21.76
C ALA A 640 10.38 -24.57 21.88
N GLY A 641 10.70 -25.02 23.10
CA GLY A 641 11.64 -26.11 23.35
C GLY A 641 11.19 -27.43 22.72
N GLN A 642 9.89 -27.77 22.78
CA GLN A 642 9.34 -28.96 22.13
C GLN A 642 9.45 -28.84 20.60
N VAL A 643 9.09 -27.70 20.04
CA VAL A 643 9.25 -27.42 18.60
C VAL A 643 10.71 -27.59 18.19
N LYS A 644 11.66 -27.00 18.95
CA LYS A 644 13.11 -27.14 18.68
C LYS A 644 13.57 -28.58 18.60
N GLU A 645 13.08 -29.44 19.48
CA GLU A 645 13.41 -30.88 19.46
C GLU A 645 12.88 -31.59 18.21
N ALA A 646 11.77 -31.11 17.64
CA ALA A 646 11.16 -31.67 16.43
C ALA A 646 11.82 -31.21 15.13
N LEU A 647 12.63 -30.12 15.14
CA LEU A 647 13.30 -29.58 13.96
C LEU A 647 14.24 -30.60 13.30
N TYR A 648 14.51 -30.38 12.00
CA TYR A 648 15.37 -31.24 11.20
C TYR A 648 16.83 -31.24 11.71
N LYS A 649 17.42 -32.43 11.86
CA LYS A 649 18.79 -32.62 12.40
C LYS A 649 19.70 -33.38 11.44
N GLU A 650 19.16 -33.93 10.35
CA GLU A 650 19.94 -34.62 9.34
C GLU A 650 20.94 -33.69 8.68
N PRO A 651 22.15 -34.14 8.36
CA PRO A 651 23.12 -33.34 7.63
C PRO A 651 22.56 -32.86 6.30
N VAL A 652 22.70 -31.57 6.03
CA VAL A 652 22.36 -30.97 4.75
C VAL A 652 23.60 -30.37 4.11
N GLU A 653 23.62 -30.32 2.78
CA GLU A 653 24.65 -29.58 2.07
C GLU A 653 24.46 -28.09 2.35
N THR A 654 25.49 -27.47 2.88
CA THR A 654 25.50 -26.04 3.16
C THR A 654 26.45 -25.34 2.20
N LYS A 655 25.94 -24.34 1.51
CA LYS A 655 26.73 -23.49 0.64
C LYS A 655 26.23 -22.07 0.75
N PRO A 656 26.92 -21.21 1.49
CA PRO A 656 26.52 -19.82 1.62
C PRO A 656 26.32 -19.18 0.25
N PHE A 657 25.23 -18.47 0.06
CA PHE A 657 24.98 -17.72 -1.16
C PHE A 657 25.89 -16.49 -1.26
N VAL A 658 26.34 -16.20 -2.47
CA VAL A 658 27.17 -15.04 -2.79
C VAL A 658 26.46 -14.24 -3.89
N ILE A 659 25.63 -13.28 -3.46
CA ILE A 659 24.93 -12.38 -4.37
C ILE A 659 25.65 -11.05 -4.35
N GLU A 660 26.19 -10.62 -5.50
CA GLU A 660 26.90 -9.39 -5.66
C GLU A 660 26.09 -8.39 -6.49
N PRO A 661 26.08 -7.10 -6.13
CA PRO A 661 25.45 -6.06 -6.91
C PRO A 661 26.04 -5.96 -8.32
N VAL A 662 25.19 -5.69 -9.30
CA VAL A 662 25.62 -5.44 -10.68
C VAL A 662 25.02 -4.11 -11.13
N LYS A 663 25.89 -3.13 -11.40
CA LYS A 663 25.45 -1.82 -11.87
C LYS A 663 24.81 -1.94 -13.24
N ARG A 664 23.62 -1.37 -13.36
CA ARG A 664 22.85 -1.22 -14.59
C ARG A 664 21.99 0.04 -14.52
N ASN A 665 21.64 0.60 -15.66
CA ASN A 665 20.57 1.58 -15.80
C ASN A 665 19.45 0.89 -16.56
N GLU A 666 18.32 0.65 -15.90
CA GLU A 666 17.25 -0.18 -16.46
C GLU A 666 15.96 0.63 -16.64
N GLY A 667 15.31 0.43 -17.81
CA GLY A 667 13.96 0.92 -18.07
C GLY A 667 13.00 -0.25 -18.27
N PHE A 668 11.90 -0.27 -17.52
CA PHE A 668 10.83 -1.27 -17.60
C PHE A 668 9.64 -0.69 -18.32
N LEU A 669 9.38 -1.23 -19.52
CA LEU A 669 8.36 -0.76 -20.45
C LEU A 669 6.96 -1.26 -20.02
N SER A 670 6.01 -0.35 -19.92
CA SER A 670 4.61 -0.64 -19.62
C SER A 670 3.65 0.23 -20.45
N ALA A 671 2.37 -0.09 -20.43
CA ALA A 671 1.32 0.70 -21.05
C ALA A 671 0.86 1.90 -20.19
N SER A 672 1.54 2.18 -19.08
CA SER A 672 1.26 3.33 -18.22
C SER A 672 1.45 4.65 -18.99
N GLN A 673 0.67 5.67 -18.65
CA GLN A 673 0.83 7.02 -19.20
C GLN A 673 1.77 7.90 -18.36
N VAL A 674 2.31 7.35 -17.27
CA VAL A 674 3.19 8.02 -16.32
C VAL A 674 4.42 7.18 -16.05
N GLN A 675 5.45 7.81 -15.49
CA GLN A 675 6.71 7.19 -15.11
C GLN A 675 6.90 7.18 -13.58
N TYR A 676 7.78 6.28 -13.15
CA TYR A 676 8.36 6.24 -11.82
C TYR A 676 9.88 6.29 -12.00
N VAL A 677 10.48 7.45 -11.78
CA VAL A 677 11.89 7.72 -12.10
C VAL A 677 12.71 7.69 -10.82
N CYS A 678 13.65 6.76 -10.71
CA CYS A 678 14.50 6.63 -9.52
C CYS A 678 15.99 6.79 -9.85
N ARG A 679 16.65 7.68 -9.11
CA ARG A 679 18.14 7.79 -9.04
C ARG A 679 18.58 7.36 -7.65
N ALA A 680 19.56 6.47 -7.57
CA ALA A 680 20.04 5.90 -6.31
C ALA A 680 21.57 5.79 -6.27
N GLY A 681 22.12 5.66 -5.05
CA GLY A 681 23.54 5.44 -4.81
C GLY A 681 23.86 5.34 -3.31
N ASN A 682 25.14 5.23 -2.98
CA ASN A 682 25.60 5.06 -1.60
C ASN A 682 26.70 6.04 -1.23
N PHE A 683 26.43 6.96 -0.32
CA PHE A 683 27.40 7.98 0.11
C PHE A 683 28.45 7.43 1.09
N ILE A 684 28.18 6.36 1.83
CA ILE A 684 29.16 5.76 2.75
C ILE A 684 30.30 5.11 1.96
N ASN A 685 30.00 4.50 0.83
CA ASN A 685 31.00 3.95 -0.08
C ASN A 685 31.97 5.02 -0.63
N LYS A 686 31.59 6.29 -0.55
CA LYS A 686 32.44 7.46 -0.91
C LYS A 686 33.16 8.07 0.29
N GLY A 687 33.10 7.44 1.47
CA GLY A 687 33.81 7.86 2.67
C GLY A 687 33.07 8.86 3.55
N LEU A 688 31.79 9.12 3.30
CA LEU A 688 30.93 9.96 4.13
C LEU A 688 30.25 9.13 5.22
N ALA A 689 29.85 9.75 6.31
CA ALA A 689 29.18 9.10 7.44
C ALA A 689 27.71 9.47 7.51
N TYR A 690 26.88 8.54 8.01
CA TYR A 690 25.50 8.84 8.37
C TYR A 690 25.45 9.75 9.59
N THR A 691 24.52 10.70 9.59
CA THR A 691 24.18 11.57 10.72
C THR A 691 22.67 11.76 10.84
N GLY A 692 22.17 11.98 12.06
CA GLY A 692 20.76 12.27 12.33
C GLY A 692 20.25 13.53 11.60
N ALA A 693 21.13 14.46 11.22
CA ALA A 693 20.77 15.62 10.41
C ALA A 693 20.23 15.26 9.00
N LEU A 694 20.53 14.07 8.49
CA LEU A 694 19.95 13.56 7.23
C LEU A 694 18.42 13.38 7.28
N LYS A 695 17.86 13.19 8.47
CA LYS A 695 16.40 13.19 8.64
C LYS A 695 15.80 14.57 8.44
N VAL A 696 16.49 15.60 8.89
CA VAL A 696 16.10 17.01 8.66
C VAL A 696 16.22 17.34 7.17
N LEU A 697 17.34 16.92 6.54
CA LEU A 697 17.52 17.06 5.10
C LEU A 697 16.41 16.35 4.30
N LYS A 698 15.99 15.15 4.71
CA LYS A 698 14.87 14.42 4.08
C LYS A 698 13.60 15.26 4.07
N VAL A 699 13.23 15.86 5.19
CA VAL A 699 12.03 16.72 5.29
C VAL A 699 12.17 17.93 4.37
N MET A 700 13.30 18.62 4.43
CA MET A 700 13.57 19.76 3.57
C MET A 700 13.50 19.40 2.09
N MET A 701 14.17 18.33 1.67
CA MET A 701 14.15 17.89 0.27
C MET A 701 12.76 17.53 -0.20
N SER A 702 11.98 16.83 0.64
CA SER A 702 10.63 16.38 0.28
C SER A 702 9.64 17.53 0.12
N TYR A 703 9.76 18.62 0.90
CA TYR A 703 8.76 19.69 0.92
C TYR A 703 9.21 20.99 0.22
N GLU A 704 10.51 21.22 0.08
CA GLU A 704 11.01 22.42 -0.57
C GLU A 704 11.46 22.14 -2.00
N TYR A 705 12.46 21.29 -2.18
CA TYR A 705 13.08 21.10 -3.47
C TYR A 705 12.33 20.12 -4.38
N LEU A 706 12.20 18.88 -3.94
CA LEU A 706 11.58 17.85 -4.79
C LEU A 706 10.10 18.14 -5.03
N TRP A 707 9.41 18.68 -4.04
CA TRP A 707 8.02 19.08 -4.20
C TRP A 707 7.87 20.18 -5.25
N GLN A 708 8.71 21.21 -5.20
CA GLN A 708 8.66 22.33 -6.14
C GLN A 708 9.05 21.90 -7.57
N GLU A 709 10.18 21.21 -7.72
CA GLU A 709 10.70 20.90 -9.04
C GLU A 709 9.97 19.74 -9.72
N ILE A 710 9.57 18.71 -8.96
CA ILE A 710 9.03 17.47 -9.52
C ILE A 710 7.49 17.48 -9.53
N ARG A 711 6.85 17.98 -8.46
CA ARG A 711 5.38 18.02 -8.38
C ARG A 711 4.83 19.33 -8.94
N VAL A 712 5.19 20.47 -8.35
CA VAL A 712 4.55 21.76 -8.66
C VAL A 712 4.87 22.20 -10.10
N LYS A 713 6.14 22.23 -10.48
CA LYS A 713 6.57 22.60 -11.83
C LYS A 713 6.49 21.42 -12.81
N GLY A 714 6.86 20.22 -12.36
CA GLY A 714 6.92 19.06 -13.23
C GLY A 714 5.59 18.33 -13.41
N GLY A 715 4.58 18.58 -12.57
CA GLY A 715 3.26 17.97 -12.67
C GLY A 715 3.20 16.50 -12.23
N ALA A 716 4.24 15.96 -11.56
CA ALA A 716 4.17 14.65 -10.94
C ALA A 716 3.23 14.67 -9.73
N TYR A 717 2.57 13.55 -9.45
CA TYR A 717 1.72 13.47 -8.26
C TYR A 717 2.51 13.52 -6.95
N GLY A 718 3.72 12.96 -6.93
CA GLY A 718 4.58 13.00 -5.76
C GLY A 718 6.04 12.72 -6.05
N CYS A 719 6.85 12.92 -5.02
CA CYS A 719 8.26 12.59 -5.02
C CYS A 719 8.72 12.22 -3.63
N MET A 720 9.68 11.35 -3.54
CA MET A 720 10.22 10.86 -2.28
C MET A 720 11.74 10.82 -2.32
N CYS A 721 12.36 10.95 -1.14
CA CYS A 721 13.77 10.68 -0.95
C CYS A 721 14.02 9.87 0.31
N ALA A 722 15.14 9.15 0.33
CA ALA A 722 15.60 8.45 1.50
C ALA A 722 17.13 8.53 1.63
N PHE A 723 17.60 8.58 2.87
CA PHE A 723 19.01 8.55 3.24
C PHE A 723 19.18 7.49 4.32
N GLY A 724 19.55 6.27 3.91
CA GLY A 724 19.64 5.12 4.80
C GLY A 724 20.87 5.15 5.72
N LYS A 725 20.77 4.50 6.88
CA LYS A 725 21.89 4.31 7.81
C LYS A 725 23.02 3.47 7.22
N SER A 726 22.72 2.64 6.21
CA SER A 726 23.69 1.91 5.39
C SER A 726 24.37 2.77 4.31
N GLY A 727 23.96 4.01 4.15
CA GLY A 727 24.38 4.90 3.06
C GLY A 727 23.54 4.80 1.80
N ASP A 728 22.70 3.76 1.69
CA ASP A 728 21.80 3.58 0.55
C ASP A 728 20.81 4.74 0.50
N SER A 729 20.78 5.45 -0.62
CA SER A 729 20.00 6.68 -0.78
C SER A 729 19.39 6.74 -2.15
N TYR A 730 18.25 7.40 -2.25
CA TYR A 730 17.57 7.59 -3.53
C TYR A 730 16.69 8.84 -3.56
N PHE A 731 16.42 9.32 -4.77
CA PHE A 731 15.29 10.15 -5.14
C PHE A 731 14.37 9.34 -6.06
N VAL A 732 13.06 9.47 -5.90
CA VAL A 732 12.09 8.78 -6.77
C VAL A 732 10.84 9.62 -6.97
N SER A 733 10.35 9.70 -8.22
CA SER A 733 9.08 10.33 -8.56
C SER A 733 7.94 9.30 -8.59
N TYR A 734 6.70 9.79 -8.43
CA TYR A 734 5.49 8.99 -8.42
C TYR A 734 4.45 9.58 -9.35
N ARG A 735 3.98 8.77 -10.31
CA ARG A 735 3.04 9.19 -11.37
C ARG A 735 3.55 10.47 -12.06
N ASP A 736 4.73 10.38 -12.62
CA ASP A 736 5.47 11.50 -13.20
C ASP A 736 5.25 11.54 -14.73
N PRO A 737 4.78 12.65 -15.30
CA PRO A 737 4.66 12.78 -16.75
C PRO A 737 6.02 12.94 -17.45
N ASN A 738 7.09 13.23 -16.70
CA ASN A 738 8.42 13.54 -17.21
C ASN A 738 9.44 12.42 -16.97
N LEU A 739 10.58 12.49 -17.66
CA LEU A 739 11.72 11.64 -17.45
C LEU A 739 13.03 12.46 -17.38
N LYS A 740 13.44 13.12 -18.46
CA LYS A 740 14.71 13.86 -18.50
C LYS A 740 14.75 15.03 -17.53
N SER A 741 13.71 15.87 -17.53
CA SER A 741 13.63 17.03 -16.64
C SER A 741 13.64 16.62 -15.16
N THR A 742 13.03 15.49 -14.83
CA THR A 742 13.07 14.92 -13.49
C THR A 742 14.48 14.49 -13.10
N VAL A 743 15.21 13.82 -13.98
CA VAL A 743 16.62 13.45 -13.73
C VAL A 743 17.50 14.69 -13.59
N GLU A 744 17.32 15.70 -14.45
CA GLU A 744 18.03 16.97 -14.35
C GLU A 744 17.75 17.72 -13.04
N ALA A 745 16.51 17.67 -12.55
CA ALA A 745 16.16 18.22 -11.24
C ALA A 745 16.90 17.46 -10.11
N TYR A 746 16.98 16.14 -10.17
CA TYR A 746 17.76 15.38 -9.17
C TYR A 746 19.24 15.75 -9.18
N GLU A 747 19.85 16.00 -10.34
CA GLU A 747 21.25 16.40 -10.48
C GLU A 747 21.55 17.78 -9.85
N LYS A 748 20.57 18.70 -9.89
CA LYS A 748 20.70 20.05 -9.32
C LYS A 748 20.43 20.12 -7.80
N ALA A 749 19.97 19.04 -7.20
CA ALA A 749 19.57 18.98 -5.79
C ALA A 749 20.68 19.42 -4.82
N ALA A 750 21.92 19.02 -5.11
CA ALA A 750 23.07 19.39 -4.27
C ALA A 750 23.36 20.90 -4.28
N ASP A 751 23.19 21.56 -5.43
CA ASP A 751 23.42 23.00 -5.57
C ASP A 751 22.38 23.80 -4.77
N PHE A 752 21.13 23.34 -4.76
CA PHE A 752 20.07 23.91 -3.92
C PHE A 752 20.45 23.84 -2.43
N ILE A 753 20.95 22.67 -1.97
CA ILE A 753 21.37 22.50 -0.57
C ILE A 753 22.55 23.39 -0.20
N GLU A 754 23.55 23.56 -1.09
CA GLU A 754 24.67 24.46 -0.84
C GLU A 754 24.26 25.94 -0.73
N ALA A 755 23.26 26.32 -1.52
CA ALA A 755 22.72 27.68 -1.53
C ALA A 755 21.71 27.95 -0.39
N PHE A 756 21.28 26.92 0.36
CA PHE A 756 20.25 27.05 1.37
C PHE A 756 20.59 28.10 2.42
N ASP A 757 19.67 29.02 2.70
CA ASP A 757 19.83 30.13 3.67
C ASP A 757 18.55 30.29 4.52
N GLY A 758 18.09 29.21 5.13
CA GLY A 758 16.92 29.21 6.02
C GLY A 758 17.19 29.92 7.34
N ASP A 759 16.19 30.63 7.85
CA ASP A 759 16.24 31.21 9.17
C ASP A 759 15.94 30.19 10.29
N GLU A 760 16.00 30.62 11.55
CA GLU A 760 15.74 29.77 12.73
C GLU A 760 14.33 29.17 12.71
N ARG A 761 13.33 29.90 12.19
CA ARG A 761 11.96 29.42 12.07
C ARG A 761 11.88 28.25 11.07
N THR A 762 12.45 28.41 9.91
CA THR A 762 12.52 27.40 8.84
C THR A 762 13.22 26.12 9.34
N MET A 763 14.38 26.27 9.97
CA MET A 763 15.09 25.14 10.57
C MET A 763 14.27 24.43 11.64
N THR A 764 13.53 25.17 12.47
CA THR A 764 12.66 24.58 13.49
C THR A 764 11.50 23.78 12.87
N GLN A 765 10.92 24.25 11.78
CA GLN A 765 9.88 23.51 11.02
C GLN A 765 10.38 22.15 10.53
N TYR A 766 11.57 22.11 9.90
CA TYR A 766 12.14 20.86 9.41
C TYR A 766 12.52 19.89 10.53
N ILE A 767 13.07 20.41 11.63
CA ILE A 767 13.39 19.61 12.81
C ILE A 767 12.10 19.00 13.41
N ILE A 768 11.02 19.77 13.53
CA ILE A 768 9.73 19.25 14.02
C ILE A 768 9.21 18.18 13.07
N GLY A 769 9.27 18.41 11.77
CA GLY A 769 8.90 17.41 10.76
C GLY A 769 9.69 16.10 10.91
N ALA A 770 10.99 16.19 11.08
CA ALA A 770 11.87 15.04 11.24
C ALA A 770 11.64 14.29 12.57
N VAL A 771 11.36 15.01 13.66
CA VAL A 771 11.05 14.41 14.97
C VAL A 771 9.71 13.71 14.94
N SER A 772 8.72 14.21 14.20
CA SER A 772 7.38 13.60 14.13
C SER A 772 7.42 12.17 13.58
N GLU A 773 8.34 11.87 12.64
CA GLU A 773 8.57 10.50 12.18
C GLU A 773 9.17 9.60 13.28
N LEU A 774 10.11 10.13 14.07
CA LEU A 774 10.77 9.37 15.13
C LEU A 774 9.85 9.09 16.33
N ASP A 775 8.94 10.01 16.62
CA ASP A 775 8.07 9.97 17.79
C ASP A 775 6.67 9.41 17.46
N THR A 776 6.48 8.81 16.28
CA THR A 776 5.23 8.12 15.93
C THR A 776 4.90 7.06 16.97
N PRO A 777 3.71 7.08 17.58
CA PRO A 777 3.32 6.08 18.58
C PRO A 777 3.33 4.68 18.01
N LEU A 778 3.94 3.74 18.73
CA LEU A 778 4.02 2.34 18.34
C LEU A 778 3.06 1.50 19.17
N ASN A 779 2.35 0.58 18.53
CA ASN A 779 1.58 -0.46 19.20
C ASN A 779 2.52 -1.49 19.87
N PRO A 780 2.02 -2.41 20.73
CA PRO A 780 2.86 -3.39 21.41
C PRO A 780 3.72 -4.24 20.48
N ALA A 781 3.14 -4.75 19.38
CA ALA A 781 3.85 -5.57 18.41
C ALA A 781 4.98 -4.80 17.71
N ALA A 782 4.74 -3.54 17.36
CA ALA A 782 5.73 -2.67 16.72
C ALA A 782 6.87 -2.28 17.69
N LYS A 783 6.59 -2.09 19.00
CA LYS A 783 7.63 -1.89 20.01
C LYS A 783 8.54 -3.10 20.15
N GLY A 784 7.96 -4.31 20.17
CA GLY A 784 8.73 -5.55 20.17
C GLY A 784 9.59 -5.67 18.91
N LEU A 785 9.01 -5.44 17.72
CA LEU A 785 9.73 -5.45 16.46
C LEU A 785 10.91 -4.47 16.44
N ARG A 786 10.73 -3.27 17.00
CA ARG A 786 11.83 -2.29 17.14
C ARG A 786 12.93 -2.80 18.04
N GLY A 787 12.59 -3.42 19.17
CA GLY A 787 13.56 -4.05 20.09
C GLY A 787 14.32 -5.19 19.43
N MET A 788 13.62 -6.11 18.79
CA MET A 788 14.20 -7.22 18.03
C MET A 788 15.14 -6.71 16.92
N SER A 789 14.67 -5.79 16.08
CA SER A 789 15.46 -5.23 14.98
C SER A 789 16.72 -4.53 15.47
N SER A 790 16.62 -3.79 16.58
CA SER A 790 17.76 -3.13 17.23
C SER A 790 18.84 -4.14 17.61
N TYR A 791 18.47 -5.26 18.22
CA TYR A 791 19.39 -6.31 18.57
C TYR A 791 20.03 -6.96 17.33
N LEU A 792 19.22 -7.37 16.35
CA LEU A 792 19.68 -8.07 15.15
C LEU A 792 20.56 -7.19 14.25
N THR A 793 20.33 -5.88 14.23
CA THR A 793 21.16 -4.90 13.50
C THR A 793 22.34 -4.37 14.33
N ASN A 794 22.50 -4.82 15.57
CA ASN A 794 23.53 -4.37 16.48
C ASN A 794 23.50 -2.84 16.73
N GLN A 795 22.29 -2.25 16.80
CA GLN A 795 22.05 -0.87 17.19
C GLN A 795 21.72 -0.81 18.69
N THR A 796 22.28 0.16 19.39
CA THR A 796 22.06 0.37 20.83
C THR A 796 21.17 1.60 21.06
N TYR A 797 20.68 1.78 22.30
CA TYR A 797 19.94 2.98 22.68
C TYR A 797 20.78 4.24 22.46
N GLU A 798 22.09 4.18 22.71
CA GLU A 798 23.02 5.29 22.48
C GLU A 798 23.10 5.69 21.00
N ASP A 799 22.91 4.75 20.07
CA ASP A 799 22.86 5.07 18.64
C ASP A 799 21.59 5.85 18.29
N TYR A 800 20.44 5.47 18.86
CA TYR A 800 19.20 6.22 18.69
C TYR A 800 19.24 7.58 19.36
N GLN A 801 19.86 7.68 20.53
CA GLN A 801 20.03 8.96 21.23
C GLN A 801 20.96 9.88 20.44
N ARG A 802 22.09 9.38 19.95
CA ARG A 802 23.01 10.15 19.11
C ARG A 802 22.34 10.67 17.84
N GLU A 803 21.59 9.82 17.13
CA GLU A 803 20.81 10.21 15.95
C GLU A 803 19.84 11.35 16.28
N ARG A 804 19.17 11.27 17.43
CA ARG A 804 18.24 12.30 17.90
C ARG A 804 18.97 13.59 18.27
N ASP A 805 20.10 13.50 18.96
CA ASP A 805 20.92 14.67 19.34
C ASP A 805 21.44 15.41 18.09
N GLU A 806 21.92 14.67 17.09
CA GLU A 806 22.39 15.22 15.82
C GLU A 806 21.25 15.88 15.02
N LEU A 807 20.06 15.28 15.02
CA LEU A 807 18.86 15.83 14.40
C LEU A 807 18.46 17.15 15.08
N LEU A 808 18.33 17.16 16.41
CA LEU A 808 17.93 18.34 17.20
C LEU A 808 18.98 19.46 17.13
N GLY A 809 20.26 19.10 16.97
CA GLY A 809 21.37 20.03 16.84
C GLY A 809 21.60 20.58 15.44
N ALA A 810 20.85 20.13 14.43
CA ALA A 810 21.05 20.56 13.06
C ALA A 810 20.79 22.06 12.89
N ASP A 811 21.69 22.72 12.16
CA ASP A 811 21.60 24.11 11.76
C ASP A 811 21.83 24.28 10.25
N VAL A 812 21.73 25.50 9.75
CA VAL A 812 21.90 25.84 8.32
C VAL A 812 23.26 25.37 7.79
N ASN A 813 24.35 25.50 8.56
CA ASN A 813 25.68 25.08 8.12
C ASN A 813 25.77 23.54 8.04
N THR A 814 25.14 22.85 9.00
CA THR A 814 25.00 21.39 8.98
C THR A 814 24.30 20.95 7.71
N ILE A 815 23.13 21.55 7.38
CA ILE A 815 22.39 21.22 6.17
C ILE A 815 23.21 21.49 4.91
N ARG A 816 23.83 22.66 4.77
CA ARG A 816 24.72 22.98 3.63
C ARG A 816 25.83 21.95 3.44
N SER A 817 26.41 21.46 4.52
CA SER A 817 27.47 20.44 4.44
C SER A 817 26.97 19.10 3.87
N LEU A 818 25.66 18.80 3.98
CA LEU A 818 25.06 17.58 3.48
C LEU A 818 24.87 17.57 1.95
N ALA A 819 25.11 18.68 1.25
CA ALA A 819 25.20 18.70 -0.20
C ALA A 819 26.24 17.68 -0.71
N ALA A 820 27.32 17.48 0.04
CA ALA A 820 28.33 16.46 -0.26
C ALA A 820 27.75 15.04 -0.28
N VAL A 821 26.76 14.75 0.57
CA VAL A 821 26.07 13.44 0.61
C VAL A 821 25.27 13.23 -0.67
N ILE A 822 24.52 14.26 -1.11
CA ILE A 822 23.74 14.18 -2.35
C ILE A 822 24.68 13.97 -3.55
N ARG A 823 25.75 14.74 -3.69
CA ARG A 823 26.74 14.56 -4.76
C ARG A 823 27.33 13.14 -4.73
N ALA A 824 27.70 12.67 -3.56
CA ALA A 824 28.36 11.37 -3.40
C ALA A 824 27.47 10.21 -3.87
N PHE A 825 26.18 10.18 -3.54
CA PHE A 825 25.33 9.09 -4.01
C PHE A 825 24.89 9.27 -5.47
N MET A 826 24.73 10.51 -5.94
CA MET A 826 24.41 10.78 -7.35
C MET A 826 25.53 10.37 -8.31
N GLU A 827 26.81 10.41 -7.87
CA GLU A 827 27.96 9.94 -8.63
C GLU A 827 27.93 8.44 -8.97
N ASP A 828 27.15 7.63 -8.22
CA ASP A 828 26.98 6.21 -8.54
C ASP A 828 26.18 6.00 -9.84
N ASP A 829 25.43 7.02 -10.26
CA ASP A 829 24.71 7.07 -11.53
C ASP A 829 23.83 5.83 -11.77
N CYS A 830 23.10 5.41 -10.76
CA CYS A 830 22.18 4.28 -10.82
C CYS A 830 20.77 4.78 -11.11
N LEU A 831 20.25 4.44 -12.28
CA LEU A 831 18.93 4.83 -12.77
C LEU A 831 18.06 3.59 -12.94
N CYS A 832 16.85 3.64 -12.42
CA CYS A 832 15.80 2.68 -12.74
C CYS A 832 14.48 3.43 -12.98
N VAL A 833 13.83 3.09 -14.09
CA VAL A 833 12.54 3.71 -14.46
C VAL A 833 11.53 2.62 -14.78
N VAL A 834 10.34 2.75 -14.22
CA VAL A 834 9.15 1.97 -14.64
C VAL A 834 8.20 2.94 -15.29
N GLY A 835 7.76 2.70 -16.53
CA GLY A 835 6.89 3.70 -17.17
C GLY A 835 6.50 3.44 -18.60
N ASN A 836 6.04 4.49 -19.25
CA ASN A 836 5.51 4.49 -20.60
C ASN A 836 6.54 3.97 -21.62
N ASP A 837 6.15 2.99 -22.41
CA ASP A 837 7.04 2.31 -23.34
C ASP A 837 7.55 3.22 -24.47
N ASN A 838 6.71 4.13 -24.98
CA ASN A 838 7.11 5.09 -26.01
C ASN A 838 8.11 6.10 -25.46
N ARG A 839 7.82 6.67 -24.28
CA ARG A 839 8.69 7.66 -23.62
C ARG A 839 10.08 7.10 -23.31
N LEU A 840 10.13 5.89 -22.75
CA LEU A 840 11.41 5.26 -22.44
C LEU A 840 12.19 4.88 -23.70
N LYS A 841 11.51 4.51 -24.78
CA LYS A 841 12.16 4.22 -26.07
C LYS A 841 12.71 5.48 -26.77
N GLU A 842 12.06 6.63 -26.62
CA GLU A 842 12.56 7.93 -27.09
C GLU A 842 13.88 8.30 -26.40
N ASP A 843 13.98 8.04 -25.09
CA ASP A 843 15.13 8.37 -24.25
C ASP A 843 16.04 7.15 -23.97
N LYS A 844 16.07 6.19 -24.90
CA LYS A 844 16.78 4.92 -24.76
C LYS A 844 18.26 5.04 -24.40
N GLU A 845 18.90 6.14 -24.76
CA GLU A 845 20.30 6.41 -24.46
C GLU A 845 20.59 6.55 -22.95
N MET A 846 19.58 6.75 -22.13
CA MET A 846 19.71 6.82 -20.67
C MET A 846 19.85 5.44 -20.02
N PHE A 847 19.60 4.35 -20.76
CA PHE A 847 19.48 3.00 -20.23
C PHE A 847 20.51 2.04 -20.84
N ASP A 848 21.09 1.19 -19.99
CA ASP A 848 21.87 0.03 -20.45
C ASP A 848 20.95 -1.09 -20.94
N VAL A 849 19.76 -1.19 -20.33
CA VAL A 849 18.77 -2.23 -20.64
C VAL A 849 17.38 -1.61 -20.69
N LEU A 850 16.65 -1.88 -21.76
CA LEU A 850 15.22 -1.63 -21.89
C LEU A 850 14.51 -2.97 -22.07
N GLU A 851 13.57 -3.29 -21.22
CA GLU A 851 12.83 -4.54 -21.28
C GLU A 851 11.39 -4.37 -20.83
N ASN A 852 10.53 -5.30 -21.23
CA ASN A 852 9.14 -5.27 -20.82
C ASN A 852 9.03 -5.53 -19.30
N LEU A 853 8.08 -4.86 -18.69
CA LEU A 853 7.80 -5.04 -17.27
C LEU A 853 7.29 -6.47 -16.99
N TYR A 854 6.54 -7.06 -17.94
CA TYR A 854 5.96 -8.40 -17.87
C TYR A 854 6.48 -9.35 -18.93
#